data_cc90aea55ba141353518746026e71169
#
_entry.id   cc90aea55ba141353518746026e71169
#
_cell.length_a   1.000
_cell.length_b   1.000
_cell.length_c   1.000
_cell.angle_alpha   90.00
_cell.angle_beta   90.00
_cell.angle_gamma   90.00
#
_symmetry.space_group_name_H-M   'P 1'
#
loop_
_entity.id
_entity.type
_entity.pdbx_description
1 polymer ?
#
loop_
_entity_poly.entity_id
_entity_poly.type
_entity_poly.pdbx_seq_one_letter_code
_entity_poly.pdbx_strand_id
1 'polypeptide(L)'
;MSRSACYPLFLASGLLLLTGLIGNWRPTTAAEVTASNRPAFDLEKRVPWTTSRLKGSPEPLPPYQTRVAFPKLKFDEPLCLAPVPGEDRFLISERQGKIFAFANRTDTAEKNLVLNVGSVVYGLACHPQFKNNGLLYVVCLNDALPPHPQGTQLVSYHVPSGQVAADPASRKLLLTWPSGGHNGGCLRFGPDGLLYISTGDASGIADELQTGQDLTDLPGSILRIDVDQSVAGRNYGIPSGNPFVGQPDCRPEIYAYGLRQAWKFGFGPDGTLWAGEIGQDLWEAIHIIVSGGNYGWSVQESAHPFRPERKLGPTAILPPIVEHHHIDFRSITGGFVYGGSRLPELRDMYIYGDYDTGKIWGLRYDKVANKVTEQRELADGVLRIVEWSQDRQGEMFLVDHIGGQIHHLVKSTVTQVVSDFPKKLSDTGLFTSTQDLIPAPGLIPYSVNSQLWSDGAQKDRWLAIPGDGQIEFETITYPGAVPGPRPGYRFPDGTVAVKNFSIELEPGNPASLKRLETRVLIFEQLPGNQEMGDQLWQGYTYIWNDAQTDAVLADKNGQDLKLQIKDVQAPGGQREQVWHFPSRSQCGMCHTMPAKFVLGLNTIQLNKNHDYGQGKVVNQLAAWNRLGLFTEPLKTPAPDLPKLVDYRDQKASLNDRARSYMQSNCTHCHMRWGGGNAEFQLLYDLDLKDTGTINVKPAHGAFGLQHPALLSPGHPEQSLISSRMKLPGLGRMPHIGSNVIDLEGAQLIAEWIASLKNIP
;
A
#
# COMPACT_ATOMS: atom_id res chain seq x y z
N MET A 1 15.31 31.75 44.64
CA MET A 1 13.98 31.62 45.31
C MET A 1 13.16 30.77 44.37
N SER A 2 13.16 29.48 44.58
CA SER A 2 12.19 28.54 45.19
C SER A 2 10.94 28.41 44.29
N ARG A 3 10.50 27.22 43.90
CA ARG A 3 10.41 25.92 44.56
C ARG A 3 10.18 24.79 43.53
N SER A 4 10.93 23.74 43.72
CA SER A 4 10.63 22.41 43.17
C SER A 4 9.37 21.85 43.82
N ALA A 5 8.55 21.13 43.05
CA ALA A 5 7.57 20.21 43.60
C ALA A 5 7.74 18.83 42.95
N CYS A 6 8.34 17.93 43.72
CA CYS A 6 8.33 16.48 43.50
C CYS A 6 6.95 15.93 43.85
N TYR A 7 6.41 15.01 43.02
CA TYR A 7 5.35 14.09 43.45
C TYR A 7 5.90 12.66 43.52
N PRO A 8 5.59 11.93 44.59
CA PRO A 8 6.12 10.58 44.78
C PRO A 8 5.29 9.50 44.07
N LEU A 9 6.02 8.52 43.55
CA LEU A 9 5.45 7.20 43.16
C LEU A 9 4.82 6.52 44.37
N PHE A 10 3.58 6.08 44.22
CA PHE A 10 3.00 5.02 45.04
C PHE A 10 2.81 3.75 44.21
N LEU A 11 3.66 2.78 44.43
CA LEU A 11 3.44 1.38 44.13
C LEU A 11 2.48 0.81 45.17
N ALA A 12 1.31 0.37 44.75
CA ALA A 12 0.45 -0.48 45.56
C ALA A 12 0.10 -1.73 44.75
N SER A 13 0.76 -2.82 45.13
CA SER A 13 0.41 -4.17 44.72
C SER A 13 -0.96 -4.55 45.32
N GLY A 14 -1.94 -4.75 44.45
CA GLY A 14 -3.25 -5.27 44.81
C GLY A 14 -3.57 -6.47 43.95
N LEU A 15 -3.16 -7.68 44.41
CA LEU A 15 -3.62 -8.95 43.87
C LEU A 15 -5.06 -9.16 44.33
N LEU A 16 -6.05 -8.92 43.51
CA LEU A 16 -7.43 -9.30 43.73
C LEU A 16 -7.76 -10.53 42.90
N LEU A 17 -7.85 -11.67 43.57
CA LEU A 17 -8.51 -12.88 43.07
C LEU A 17 -9.99 -12.57 42.81
N LEU A 18 -10.38 -12.48 41.55
CA LEU A 18 -11.79 -12.53 41.12
C LEU A 18 -12.08 -13.96 40.65
N THR A 19 -12.50 -14.80 41.58
CA THR A 19 -13.23 -16.03 41.27
C THR A 19 -14.73 -15.73 41.32
N GLY A 20 -15.41 -16.02 40.21
CA GLY A 20 -16.84 -16.34 40.26
C GLY A 20 -17.76 -15.28 39.67
N LEU A 21 -18.20 -15.56 38.49
CA LEU A 21 -19.54 -15.65 37.92
C LEU A 21 -19.45 -15.53 36.40
N ILE A 22 -19.05 -16.66 35.78
CA ILE A 22 -19.30 -16.82 34.32
C ILE A 22 -20.80 -17.09 34.23
N GLY A 23 -21.55 -16.04 34.07
CA GLY A 23 -22.93 -16.14 33.60
C GLY A 23 -22.91 -16.81 32.23
N ASN A 24 -23.67 -17.89 32.06
CA ASN A 24 -23.89 -18.58 30.79
C ASN A 24 -24.38 -17.60 29.72
N TRP A 25 -23.46 -16.91 29.09
CA TRP A 25 -23.72 -16.14 27.88
C TRP A 25 -23.87 -17.18 26.75
N ARG A 26 -25.11 -17.57 26.45
CA ARG A 26 -25.39 -18.29 25.21
C ARG A 26 -25.25 -17.29 24.08
N PRO A 27 -24.35 -17.49 23.12
CA PRO A 27 -24.37 -16.70 21.91
C PRO A 27 -25.68 -17.01 21.20
N THR A 28 -26.63 -16.10 21.24
CA THR A 28 -27.72 -16.08 20.26
C THR A 28 -27.05 -15.95 18.91
N THR A 29 -27.27 -16.91 18.02
CA THR A 29 -26.84 -16.86 16.63
C THR A 29 -27.38 -15.57 16.05
N ALA A 30 -26.46 -14.62 15.80
CA ALA A 30 -26.77 -13.37 15.13
C ALA A 30 -27.31 -13.72 13.74
N ALA A 31 -28.55 -13.43 13.48
CA ALA A 31 -29.10 -13.28 12.15
C ALA A 31 -30.59 -13.63 11.95
N GLU A 32 -31.41 -13.73 12.97
CA GLU A 32 -32.81 -14.14 12.69
C GLU A 32 -33.89 -13.03 12.78
N VAL A 33 -33.55 -11.80 13.16
CA VAL A 33 -34.58 -10.81 13.49
C VAL A 33 -34.97 -9.87 12.34
N THR A 34 -34.24 -9.81 11.24
CA THR A 34 -34.61 -8.96 10.08
C THR A 34 -34.91 -9.74 8.80
N ALA A 35 -34.76 -11.05 8.78
CA ALA A 35 -34.95 -11.89 7.59
C ALA A 35 -36.42 -12.20 7.26
N SER A 36 -37.36 -11.93 8.16
CA SER A 36 -38.72 -12.43 8.03
C SER A 36 -39.57 -11.86 6.86
N ASN A 37 -39.17 -10.70 6.32
CA ASN A 37 -39.92 -10.05 5.23
C ASN A 37 -39.19 -10.06 3.88
N ARG A 38 -37.96 -10.55 3.82
CA ARG A 38 -37.25 -10.62 2.55
C ARG A 38 -37.74 -11.83 1.74
N PRO A 39 -38.02 -11.67 0.42
CA PRO A 39 -38.37 -12.81 -0.41
C PRO A 39 -37.21 -13.80 -0.45
N ALA A 40 -37.55 -15.12 -0.42
CA ALA A 40 -36.52 -16.14 -0.58
C ALA A 40 -35.84 -16.02 -1.94
N PHE A 41 -34.53 -16.21 -1.95
CA PHE A 41 -33.75 -16.23 -3.20
C PHE A 41 -34.12 -17.48 -4.03
N ASP A 42 -34.29 -17.30 -5.35
CA ASP A 42 -34.58 -18.41 -6.26
C ASP A 42 -33.31 -19.25 -6.50
N LEU A 43 -33.35 -20.49 -6.06
CA LEU A 43 -32.24 -21.46 -6.21
C LEU A 43 -32.37 -22.31 -7.44
N GLU A 44 -33.51 -22.26 -8.18
CA GLU A 44 -33.77 -23.09 -9.35
C GLU A 44 -33.45 -22.35 -10.65
N LYS A 45 -33.57 -21.01 -10.63
CA LYS A 45 -33.38 -20.20 -11.82
C LYS A 45 -32.56 -18.93 -11.50
N ARG A 46 -31.48 -18.76 -12.24
CA ARG A 46 -30.71 -17.51 -12.22
C ARG A 46 -31.58 -16.38 -12.80
N VAL A 47 -31.67 -15.28 -12.04
CA VAL A 47 -32.27 -14.01 -12.49
C VAL A 47 -31.11 -13.07 -12.84
N PRO A 48 -31.02 -12.55 -14.08
CA PRO A 48 -30.00 -11.56 -14.44
C PRO A 48 -30.21 -10.23 -13.69
N TRP A 49 -29.12 -9.62 -13.20
CA TRP A 49 -29.19 -8.26 -12.66
C TRP A 49 -29.05 -7.26 -13.80
N THR A 50 -30.05 -6.42 -13.99
CA THR A 50 -30.14 -5.46 -15.10
C THR A 50 -30.45 -4.04 -14.67
N THR A 51 -30.53 -3.78 -13.36
CA THR A 51 -30.96 -2.50 -12.80
C THR A 51 -29.79 -1.58 -12.39
N SER A 52 -28.54 -1.95 -12.69
CA SER A 52 -27.37 -1.17 -12.32
C SER A 52 -27.41 0.26 -12.85
N ARG A 53 -27.17 1.22 -11.96
CA ARG A 53 -26.91 2.62 -12.28
C ARG A 53 -25.52 3.07 -11.80
N LEU A 54 -24.73 2.16 -11.27
CA LEU A 54 -23.39 2.41 -10.76
C LEU A 54 -22.41 2.41 -11.94
N LYS A 55 -22.18 3.57 -12.54
CA LYS A 55 -21.28 3.78 -13.67
C LYS A 55 -20.45 5.03 -13.47
N GLY A 56 -19.14 4.93 -13.79
CA GLY A 56 -18.20 6.04 -13.66
C GLY A 56 -17.87 6.39 -12.21
N SER A 57 -17.46 7.62 -11.95
CA SER A 57 -17.06 8.13 -10.64
C SER A 57 -17.94 9.30 -10.21
N PRO A 58 -18.29 9.44 -8.93
CA PRO A 58 -18.97 10.62 -8.40
C PRO A 58 -18.06 11.85 -8.28
N GLU A 59 -16.77 11.66 -8.28
CA GLU A 59 -15.78 12.72 -8.17
C GLU A 59 -15.61 13.46 -9.51
N PRO A 60 -15.38 14.78 -9.49
CA PRO A 60 -15.02 15.50 -10.69
C PRO A 60 -13.73 14.94 -11.27
N LEU A 61 -13.65 14.91 -12.58
CA LEU A 61 -12.42 14.48 -13.24
C LEU A 61 -11.26 15.39 -12.82
N PRO A 62 -10.08 14.83 -12.57
CA PRO A 62 -8.88 15.62 -12.31
C PRO A 62 -8.63 16.62 -13.45
N PRO A 63 -8.04 17.80 -13.15
CA PRO A 63 -7.80 18.85 -14.14
C PRO A 63 -6.83 18.44 -15.25
N TYR A 64 -6.05 17.39 -15.01
CA TYR A 64 -5.11 16.81 -15.96
C TYR A 64 -5.32 15.31 -16.05
N GLN A 65 -4.80 14.74 -17.13
CA GLN A 65 -4.73 13.30 -17.39
C GLN A 65 -3.36 12.96 -17.95
N THR A 66 -2.98 11.70 -17.88
CA THR A 66 -1.78 11.21 -18.53
C THR A 66 -2.07 10.76 -19.95
N ARG A 67 -1.14 11.02 -20.87
CA ARG A 67 -1.17 10.56 -22.24
C ARG A 67 0.16 9.93 -22.61
N VAL A 68 0.12 8.82 -23.35
CA VAL A 68 1.32 8.16 -23.88
C VAL A 68 2.08 9.14 -24.77
N ALA A 69 3.35 9.39 -24.43
CA ALA A 69 4.20 10.34 -25.14
C ALA A 69 4.78 9.74 -26.45
N PHE A 70 5.07 8.44 -26.41
CA PHE A 70 5.70 7.70 -27.53
C PHE A 70 4.88 6.44 -27.86
N PRO A 71 3.74 6.56 -28.57
CA PRO A 71 2.77 5.48 -28.73
C PRO A 71 3.27 4.27 -29.52
N LYS A 72 4.37 4.41 -30.26
CA LYS A 72 4.97 3.30 -31.02
C LYS A 72 6.09 2.58 -30.27
N LEU A 73 6.46 3.07 -29.07
CA LEU A 73 7.48 2.44 -28.21
C LEU A 73 6.83 1.71 -27.04
N LYS A 74 7.38 0.55 -26.76
CA LYS A 74 7.07 -0.22 -25.56
C LYS A 74 8.35 -0.81 -24.98
N PHE A 75 8.43 -0.85 -23.64
CA PHE A 75 9.57 -1.32 -22.88
C PHE A 75 9.15 -2.42 -21.89
N ASP A 76 10.09 -3.25 -21.51
CA ASP A 76 9.86 -4.34 -20.55
C ASP A 76 10.24 -3.89 -19.14
N GLU A 77 9.24 -3.66 -18.29
CA GLU A 77 9.42 -3.15 -16.92
C GLU A 77 10.47 -2.02 -16.82
N PRO A 78 10.28 -0.87 -17.51
CA PRO A 78 11.26 0.22 -17.48
C PRO A 78 11.40 0.84 -16.10
N LEU A 79 12.63 1.22 -15.70
CA LEU A 79 12.95 1.76 -14.37
C LEU A 79 13.53 3.17 -14.37
N CYS A 80 14.34 3.53 -15.38
CA CYS A 80 15.01 4.83 -15.41
C CYS A 80 14.83 5.47 -16.77
N LEU A 81 14.67 6.80 -16.78
CA LEU A 81 14.62 7.62 -17.98
C LEU A 81 15.55 8.83 -17.80
N ALA A 82 16.57 8.95 -18.66
CA ALA A 82 17.56 10.01 -18.57
C ALA A 82 17.69 10.77 -19.90
N PRO A 83 17.65 12.11 -19.92
CA PRO A 83 17.92 12.88 -21.12
C PRO A 83 19.42 12.78 -21.48
N VAL A 84 19.72 12.80 -22.78
CA VAL A 84 21.10 12.89 -23.27
C VAL A 84 21.50 14.36 -23.40
N PRO A 85 22.48 14.87 -22.64
CA PRO A 85 22.89 16.27 -22.68
C PRO A 85 23.31 16.72 -24.08
N GLY A 86 22.73 17.82 -24.53
CA GLY A 86 23.04 18.39 -25.84
C GLY A 86 22.32 17.73 -27.02
N GLU A 87 21.54 16.71 -26.80
CA GLU A 87 20.79 15.97 -27.82
C GLU A 87 19.30 15.91 -27.51
N ASP A 88 18.46 15.69 -28.55
CA ASP A 88 17.02 15.50 -28.37
C ASP A 88 16.69 14.00 -28.32
N ARG A 89 17.27 13.32 -27.33
CA ARG A 89 17.16 11.89 -27.11
C ARG A 89 17.05 11.56 -25.63
N PHE A 90 16.46 10.40 -25.33
CA PHE A 90 16.44 9.79 -24.03
C PHE A 90 17.18 8.45 -24.04
N LEU A 91 17.73 8.11 -22.88
CA LEU A 91 18.10 6.74 -22.50
C LEU A 91 17.05 6.20 -21.53
N ILE A 92 16.67 4.94 -21.70
CA ILE A 92 15.76 4.22 -20.81
C ILE A 92 16.34 2.87 -20.44
N SER A 93 16.27 2.49 -19.16
CA SER A 93 16.65 1.15 -18.72
C SER A 93 15.41 0.27 -18.53
N GLU A 94 15.51 -0.99 -18.96
CA GLU A 94 14.60 -2.07 -18.58
C GLU A 94 15.13 -2.81 -17.34
N ARG A 95 14.25 -3.40 -16.55
CA ARG A 95 14.59 -4.09 -15.29
C ARG A 95 15.65 -5.17 -15.48
N GLN A 96 15.64 -5.88 -16.61
CA GLN A 96 16.62 -6.92 -16.93
C GLN A 96 18.02 -6.37 -17.32
N GLY A 97 18.22 -5.05 -17.21
CA GLY A 97 19.52 -4.41 -17.42
C GLY A 97 19.80 -3.93 -18.84
N LYS A 98 18.87 -4.02 -19.76
CA LYS A 98 19.02 -3.43 -21.09
C LYS A 98 18.77 -1.92 -21.02
N ILE A 99 19.66 -1.16 -21.63
CA ILE A 99 19.57 0.30 -21.79
C ILE A 99 19.40 0.61 -23.26
N PHE A 100 18.35 1.35 -23.60
CA PHE A 100 18.04 1.77 -24.96
C PHE A 100 18.10 3.28 -25.11
N ALA A 101 18.48 3.74 -26.32
CA ALA A 101 18.38 5.13 -26.75
C ALA A 101 17.24 5.30 -27.77
N PHE A 102 16.49 6.38 -27.68
CA PHE A 102 15.46 6.75 -28.64
C PHE A 102 15.31 8.27 -28.77
N ALA A 103 14.81 8.75 -29.92
CA ALA A 103 14.62 10.18 -30.16
C ALA A 103 13.39 10.71 -29.41
N ASN A 104 13.49 11.93 -28.86
CA ASN A 104 12.38 12.63 -28.19
C ASN A 104 11.38 13.22 -29.22
N ARG A 105 10.71 12.35 -29.98
CA ARG A 105 9.66 12.71 -30.93
C ARG A 105 8.49 11.75 -30.82
N THR A 106 7.28 12.25 -30.81
CA THR A 106 6.04 11.45 -30.63
C THR A 106 5.89 10.32 -31.67
N ASP A 107 6.43 10.51 -32.89
CA ASP A 107 6.36 9.50 -33.94
C ASP A 107 7.49 8.44 -33.91
N THR A 108 8.41 8.56 -32.97
CA THR A 108 9.52 7.62 -32.81
C THR A 108 9.02 6.19 -32.64
N ALA A 109 9.54 5.29 -33.49
CA ALA A 109 9.21 3.88 -33.52
C ALA A 109 10.44 2.98 -33.24
N GLU A 110 11.63 3.55 -33.25
CA GLU A 110 12.88 2.82 -33.09
C GLU A 110 13.54 3.10 -31.75
N LYS A 111 14.03 2.06 -31.12
CA LYS A 111 14.92 2.09 -29.95
C LYS A 111 16.19 1.31 -30.26
N ASN A 112 17.33 1.88 -29.93
CA ASN A 112 18.63 1.29 -30.19
C ASN A 112 19.27 0.83 -28.89
N LEU A 113 19.77 -0.42 -28.83
CA LEU A 113 20.45 -0.93 -27.66
C LEU A 113 21.77 -0.17 -27.43
N VAL A 114 21.90 0.43 -26.25
CA VAL A 114 23.13 1.12 -25.81
C VAL A 114 24.03 0.18 -25.04
N LEU A 115 23.46 -0.58 -24.10
CA LEU A 115 24.19 -1.46 -23.22
C LEU A 115 23.25 -2.52 -22.67
N ASN A 116 23.77 -3.72 -22.41
CA ASN A 116 23.15 -4.72 -21.54
C ASN A 116 24.05 -4.92 -20.32
N VAL A 117 23.58 -4.44 -19.17
CA VAL A 117 24.31 -4.58 -17.89
C VAL A 117 24.17 -6.00 -17.32
N GLY A 118 23.08 -6.71 -17.67
CA GLY A 118 22.79 -8.07 -17.21
C GLY A 118 22.28 -8.17 -15.78
N SER A 119 21.95 -7.02 -15.16
CA SER A 119 21.35 -6.94 -13.82
C SER A 119 20.46 -5.72 -13.70
N VAL A 120 19.68 -5.64 -12.61
CA VAL A 120 18.75 -4.50 -12.39
C VAL A 120 19.52 -3.18 -12.36
N VAL A 121 19.01 -2.18 -13.12
CA VAL A 121 19.55 -0.82 -13.19
C VAL A 121 18.60 0.13 -12.46
N TYR A 122 19.03 0.68 -11.33
CA TYR A 122 18.26 1.63 -10.51
C TYR A 122 18.55 3.11 -10.81
N GLY A 123 19.68 3.40 -11.44
CA GLY A 123 20.09 4.75 -11.79
C GLY A 123 20.80 4.84 -13.12
N LEU A 124 20.54 5.93 -13.84
CA LEU A 124 21.09 6.21 -15.15
C LEU A 124 21.30 7.71 -15.30
N ALA A 125 22.53 8.13 -15.66
CA ALA A 125 22.84 9.52 -15.97
C ALA A 125 23.95 9.64 -17.00
N CYS A 126 23.80 10.52 -17.99
CA CYS A 126 24.88 10.93 -18.85
C CYS A 126 25.67 12.07 -18.21
N HIS A 127 26.99 12.08 -18.42
CA HIS A 127 27.82 13.21 -18.01
C HIS A 127 27.33 14.53 -18.65
N PRO A 128 27.38 15.69 -17.99
CA PRO A 128 26.97 16.97 -18.60
C PRO A 128 27.65 17.27 -19.93
N GLN A 129 28.90 16.85 -20.07
CA GLN A 129 29.68 16.95 -21.31
C GLN A 129 29.65 15.65 -22.15
N PHE A 130 28.58 14.88 -22.08
CA PHE A 130 28.45 13.56 -22.74
C PHE A 130 28.83 13.59 -24.22
N LYS A 131 28.47 14.64 -24.95
CA LYS A 131 28.83 14.81 -26.35
C LYS A 131 30.35 14.80 -26.59
N ASN A 132 31.15 15.24 -25.59
CA ASN A 132 32.59 15.33 -25.70
C ASN A 132 33.30 14.07 -25.13
N ASN A 133 32.79 13.52 -24.03
CA ASN A 133 33.47 12.47 -23.27
C ASN A 133 32.78 11.09 -23.32
N GLY A 134 31.54 11.02 -23.82
CA GLY A 134 30.80 9.76 -23.95
C GLY A 134 30.53 9.01 -22.63
N LEU A 135 30.65 9.66 -21.45
CA LEU A 135 30.55 8.99 -20.17
C LEU A 135 29.11 8.79 -19.71
N LEU A 136 28.77 7.55 -19.47
CA LEU A 136 27.49 7.09 -18.98
C LEU A 136 27.66 6.48 -17.58
N TYR A 137 26.88 6.92 -16.59
CA TYR A 137 26.89 6.43 -15.21
C TYR A 137 25.66 5.57 -14.96
N VAL A 138 25.88 4.44 -14.30
CA VAL A 138 24.85 3.43 -14.03
C VAL A 138 24.96 2.98 -12.59
N VAL A 139 23.84 2.96 -11.86
CA VAL A 139 23.73 2.21 -10.61
C VAL A 139 23.03 0.89 -10.89
N CYS A 140 23.70 -0.21 -10.55
CA CYS A 140 23.21 -1.56 -10.79
C CYS A 140 23.47 -2.49 -9.61
N LEU A 141 22.73 -3.58 -9.53
CA LEU A 141 23.02 -4.68 -8.62
C LEU A 141 24.11 -5.59 -9.22
N ASN A 142 25.08 -5.96 -8.39
CA ASN A 142 26.05 -6.98 -8.78
C ASN A 142 25.65 -8.36 -8.26
N ASP A 143 24.94 -8.39 -7.14
CA ASP A 143 24.40 -9.61 -6.55
C ASP A 143 23.00 -9.31 -5.95
N ALA A 144 22.05 -10.20 -6.17
CA ALA A 144 20.65 -9.95 -5.88
C ALA A 144 20.23 -10.31 -4.43
N LEU A 145 21.14 -10.87 -3.63
CA LEU A 145 20.80 -11.34 -2.28
C LEU A 145 21.22 -10.36 -1.19
N PRO A 146 20.29 -9.88 -0.36
CA PRO A 146 20.60 -9.03 0.79
C PRO A 146 21.21 -9.84 1.95
N PRO A 147 21.99 -9.21 2.84
CA PRO A 147 22.71 -7.96 2.65
C PRO A 147 24.11 -8.24 2.10
N HIS A 148 24.33 -7.94 0.83
CA HIS A 148 25.64 -8.11 0.21
C HIS A 148 26.47 -6.83 0.33
N PRO A 149 27.67 -6.81 0.95
CA PRO A 149 28.43 -5.59 1.24
C PRO A 149 28.81 -4.75 0.02
N GLN A 150 28.84 -5.36 -1.16
CA GLN A 150 29.19 -4.72 -2.43
C GLN A 150 28.11 -4.92 -3.50
N GLY A 151 26.88 -5.21 -3.07
CA GLY A 151 25.79 -5.62 -3.94
C GLY A 151 25.30 -4.51 -4.86
N THR A 152 25.27 -3.26 -4.38
CA THR A 152 24.91 -2.09 -5.20
C THR A 152 26.17 -1.38 -5.63
N GLN A 153 26.28 -1.05 -6.93
CA GLN A 153 27.48 -0.49 -7.54
C GLN A 153 27.13 0.72 -8.40
N LEU A 154 27.89 1.80 -8.24
CA LEU A 154 27.99 2.88 -9.22
C LEU A 154 29.13 2.59 -10.15
N VAL A 155 28.85 2.47 -11.43
CA VAL A 155 29.82 2.20 -12.50
C VAL A 155 29.70 3.24 -13.61
N SER A 156 30.77 3.49 -14.37
CA SER A 156 30.74 4.23 -15.61
C SER A 156 31.07 3.35 -16.82
N TYR A 157 30.54 3.76 -17.97
CA TYR A 157 30.83 3.20 -19.29
C TYR A 157 31.13 4.33 -20.25
N HIS A 158 31.83 4.02 -21.34
CA HIS A 158 32.12 4.95 -22.41
C HIS A 158 31.35 4.58 -23.67
N VAL A 159 30.63 5.55 -24.21
CA VAL A 159 30.01 5.48 -25.54
C VAL A 159 30.96 6.16 -26.53
N PRO A 160 31.59 5.44 -27.46
CA PRO A 160 32.51 6.03 -28.41
C PRO A 160 31.84 7.05 -29.31
N SER A 161 32.57 8.10 -29.69
CA SER A 161 32.05 9.15 -30.55
C SER A 161 31.46 8.61 -31.86
N GLY A 162 30.26 9.07 -32.18
CA GLY A 162 29.51 8.63 -33.37
C GLY A 162 28.84 7.25 -33.24
N GLN A 163 28.98 6.58 -32.10
CA GLN A 163 28.28 5.33 -31.82
C GLN A 163 27.07 5.55 -30.91
N VAL A 164 26.15 4.58 -30.93
CA VAL A 164 25.02 4.53 -29.98
C VAL A 164 25.35 3.57 -28.83
N ALA A 165 26.06 2.49 -29.14
CA ALA A 165 26.40 1.46 -28.16
C ALA A 165 27.59 1.87 -27.29
N ALA A 166 27.47 1.66 -26.00
CA ALA A 166 28.60 1.76 -25.07
C ALA A 166 29.57 0.57 -25.23
N ASP A 167 30.84 0.82 -24.96
CA ASP A 167 31.85 -0.25 -24.89
C ASP A 167 31.75 -0.98 -23.53
N PRO A 168 31.32 -2.26 -23.47
CA PRO A 168 31.23 -2.99 -22.20
C PRO A 168 32.59 -3.16 -21.50
N ALA A 169 33.69 -3.18 -22.26
CA ALA A 169 35.04 -3.31 -21.70
C ALA A 169 35.52 -2.03 -20.99
N SER A 170 34.88 -0.91 -21.26
CA SER A 170 35.17 0.39 -20.62
C SER A 170 34.63 0.51 -19.20
N ARG A 171 33.96 -0.53 -18.68
CA ARG A 171 33.37 -0.54 -17.35
C ARG A 171 34.38 -0.15 -16.27
N LYS A 172 34.06 0.90 -15.52
CA LYS A 172 34.91 1.38 -14.41
C LYS A 172 34.07 1.49 -13.15
N LEU A 173 34.45 0.81 -12.07
CA LEU A 173 33.80 0.88 -10.77
C LEU A 173 34.17 2.19 -10.07
N LEU A 174 33.18 2.91 -9.56
CA LEU A 174 33.35 4.11 -8.75
C LEU A 174 33.08 3.86 -7.27
N LEU A 175 31.85 3.46 -6.92
CA LEU A 175 31.40 3.24 -5.56
C LEU A 175 30.67 1.91 -5.40
N THR A 176 30.68 1.39 -4.17
CA THR A 176 29.87 0.23 -3.77
C THR A 176 29.25 0.50 -2.40
N TRP A 177 28.05 -0.04 -2.19
CA TRP A 177 27.39 -0.09 -0.87
C TRP A 177 26.55 -1.36 -0.75
N PRO A 178 26.15 -1.75 0.48
CA PRO A 178 25.33 -2.93 0.68
C PRO A 178 24.04 -2.88 -0.14
N SER A 179 23.65 -4.01 -0.75
CA SER A 179 22.32 -4.21 -1.32
C SER A 179 21.40 -4.79 -0.26
N GLY A 180 20.10 -4.51 -0.39
CA GLY A 180 19.07 -5.04 0.50
C GLY A 180 17.69 -4.76 -0.05
N GLY A 181 16.72 -4.54 0.84
CA GLY A 181 15.38 -4.15 0.46
C GLY A 181 15.33 -2.75 -0.17
N HIS A 182 16.21 -1.85 0.29
CA HIS A 182 16.25 -0.45 -0.16
C HIS A 182 17.64 -0.11 -0.70
N ASN A 183 17.77 -0.06 -2.02
CA ASN A 183 19.07 0.12 -2.69
C ASN A 183 19.34 1.56 -3.13
N GLY A 184 18.31 2.42 -3.19
CA GLY A 184 18.43 3.75 -3.77
C GLY A 184 18.75 3.73 -5.26
N GLY A 185 19.69 4.59 -5.66
CA GLY A 185 20.30 4.54 -6.98
C GLY A 185 19.92 5.69 -7.90
N CYS A 186 19.09 6.65 -7.50
CA CYS A 186 18.85 7.83 -8.31
C CYS A 186 20.15 8.59 -8.56
N LEU A 187 20.41 8.95 -9.81
CA LEU A 187 21.56 9.71 -10.25
C LEU A 187 21.15 11.02 -10.90
N ARG A 188 21.71 12.14 -10.44
CA ARG A 188 21.52 13.45 -11.09
C ARG A 188 22.81 14.28 -10.96
N PHE A 189 23.19 14.94 -12.04
CA PHE A 189 24.19 15.99 -11.96
C PHE A 189 23.56 17.27 -11.42
N GLY A 190 24.17 17.84 -10.42
CA GLY A 190 23.76 19.14 -9.87
C GLY A 190 24.16 20.32 -10.78
N PRO A 191 23.64 21.52 -10.49
CA PRO A 191 24.04 22.74 -11.20
C PRO A 191 25.52 23.08 -10.96
N ASP A 192 26.14 22.50 -9.94
CA ASP A 192 27.57 22.59 -9.63
C ASP A 192 28.45 21.61 -10.46
N GLY A 193 27.84 20.83 -11.34
CA GLY A 193 28.50 19.84 -12.19
C GLY A 193 28.89 18.56 -11.48
N LEU A 194 28.59 18.40 -10.18
CA LEU A 194 28.90 17.22 -9.39
C LEU A 194 27.79 16.16 -9.51
N LEU A 195 28.16 14.90 -9.30
CA LEU A 195 27.21 13.79 -9.33
C LEU A 195 26.64 13.54 -7.94
N TYR A 196 25.28 13.60 -7.85
CA TYR A 196 24.53 13.25 -6.66
C TYR A 196 23.92 11.85 -6.83
N ILE A 197 23.95 11.06 -5.74
CA ILE A 197 23.53 9.67 -5.75
C ILE A 197 22.66 9.44 -4.50
N SER A 198 21.43 8.92 -4.63
CA SER A 198 20.72 8.41 -3.46
C SER A 198 21.12 6.97 -3.16
N THR A 199 21.24 6.66 -1.87
CA THR A 199 21.34 5.28 -1.38
C THR A 199 20.11 5.00 -0.51
N GLY A 200 19.58 3.77 -0.54
CA GLY A 200 18.63 3.36 0.48
C GLY A 200 19.37 2.94 1.75
N ASP A 201 18.63 2.63 2.81
CA ASP A 201 19.20 2.16 4.08
C ASP A 201 19.73 0.70 3.99
N ALA A 202 19.67 0.07 2.82
CA ALA A 202 20.03 -1.31 2.53
C ALA A 202 19.25 -2.36 3.34
N SER A 203 18.34 -1.94 4.22
CA SER A 203 17.55 -2.81 5.07
C SER A 203 16.29 -3.30 4.36
N GLY A 204 15.69 -4.38 4.85
CA GLY A 204 14.37 -4.84 4.43
C GLY A 204 13.26 -4.16 5.24
N ILE A 205 13.39 -4.15 6.56
CA ILE A 205 12.36 -3.64 7.48
C ILE A 205 13.03 -2.86 8.62
N ALA A 206 12.45 -1.70 8.92
CA ALA A 206 12.74 -0.90 10.12
C ALA A 206 14.23 -0.61 10.35
N ASP A 207 14.99 -0.44 9.26
CA ASP A 207 16.43 -0.16 9.33
C ASP A 207 17.17 -1.13 10.26
N GLU A 208 17.03 -2.43 10.01
CA GLU A 208 17.65 -3.47 10.84
C GLU A 208 19.18 -3.40 10.85
N LEU A 209 19.77 -2.82 9.82
CA LEU A 209 21.22 -2.57 9.72
C LEU A 209 21.63 -1.30 10.47
N GLN A 210 20.69 -0.47 10.92
CA GLN A 210 20.88 0.78 11.64
C GLN A 210 21.75 1.81 10.89
N THR A 211 21.61 1.87 9.57
CA THR A 211 22.40 2.74 8.70
C THR A 211 21.84 4.16 8.60
N GLY A 212 20.56 4.37 8.86
CA GLY A 212 19.90 5.66 8.65
C GLY A 212 20.54 6.83 9.39
N GLN A 213 21.13 6.60 10.57
CA GLN A 213 21.81 7.63 11.38
C GLN A 213 23.33 7.38 11.50
N ASP A 214 23.88 6.43 10.72
CA ASP A 214 25.31 6.10 10.74
C ASP A 214 26.05 6.82 9.59
N LEU A 215 26.98 7.70 9.94
CA LEU A 215 27.81 8.40 8.96
C LEU A 215 29.10 7.65 8.59
N THR A 216 29.36 6.49 9.22
CA THR A 216 30.56 5.69 8.93
C THR A 216 30.42 4.84 7.67
N ASP A 217 29.18 4.68 7.17
CA ASP A 217 28.86 3.98 5.94
C ASP A 217 28.10 4.87 4.93
N LEU A 218 27.69 4.32 3.77
CA LEU A 218 27.03 5.08 2.70
C LEU A 218 25.51 4.94 2.64
N PRO A 219 24.87 3.85 3.11
CA PRO A 219 23.44 3.69 3.07
C PRO A 219 22.68 4.78 3.82
N GLY A 220 21.40 4.98 3.47
CA GLY A 220 20.53 5.98 4.12
C GLY A 220 20.87 7.43 3.80
N SER A 221 21.53 7.68 2.65
CA SER A 221 22.15 8.98 2.37
C SER A 221 21.88 9.48 0.95
N ILE A 222 22.13 10.77 0.74
CA ILE A 222 22.45 11.34 -0.58
C ILE A 222 23.94 11.66 -0.57
N LEU A 223 24.68 11.08 -1.53
CA LEU A 223 26.10 11.26 -1.71
C LEU A 223 26.35 12.33 -2.77
N ARG A 224 27.51 13.01 -2.69
CA ARG A 224 28.00 13.97 -3.71
C ARG A 224 29.46 13.72 -4.00
N ILE A 225 29.79 13.45 -5.27
CA ILE A 225 31.15 13.16 -5.73
C ILE A 225 31.52 13.93 -6.99
N ASP A 226 32.82 14.13 -7.21
CA ASP A 226 33.38 14.70 -8.42
C ASP A 226 33.89 13.59 -9.33
N VAL A 227 33.22 13.35 -10.44
CA VAL A 227 33.56 12.26 -11.40
C VAL A 227 34.62 12.69 -12.43
N ASP A 228 34.94 13.98 -12.50
CA ASP A 228 36.00 14.52 -13.36
C ASP A 228 37.39 14.38 -12.74
N GLN A 229 37.44 14.06 -11.44
CA GLN A 229 38.68 13.85 -10.72
C GLN A 229 38.88 12.39 -10.34
N SER A 230 40.14 11.96 -10.27
CA SER A 230 40.55 10.69 -9.69
C SER A 230 41.65 10.95 -8.68
N VAL A 231 41.55 10.32 -7.51
CA VAL A 231 42.58 10.39 -6.48
C VAL A 231 43.13 8.98 -6.20
N ALA A 232 44.28 8.92 -5.56
CA ALA A 232 44.89 7.63 -5.25
C ALA A 232 43.92 6.70 -4.49
N GLY A 233 43.63 5.54 -5.06
CA GLY A 233 42.71 4.53 -4.51
C GLY A 233 41.19 4.77 -4.80
N ARG A 234 40.82 5.86 -5.52
CA ARG A 234 39.44 6.14 -5.91
C ARG A 234 39.33 6.67 -7.33
N ASN A 235 38.33 6.26 -8.06
CA ASN A 235 38.02 6.71 -9.41
C ASN A 235 37.13 7.96 -9.46
N TYR A 236 37.10 8.74 -8.38
CA TYR A 236 36.36 10.00 -8.24
C TYR A 236 37.05 10.85 -7.19
N GLY A 237 36.77 12.16 -7.21
CA GLY A 237 37.19 13.13 -6.19
C GLY A 237 36.11 13.35 -5.13
N ILE A 238 36.52 13.86 -3.97
CA ILE A 238 35.60 14.35 -2.93
C ILE A 238 35.56 15.87 -3.02
N PRO A 239 34.37 16.48 -3.28
CA PRO A 239 34.22 17.93 -3.26
C PRO A 239 34.58 18.47 -1.88
N SER A 240 35.42 19.50 -1.83
CA SER A 240 35.84 20.14 -0.55
C SER A 240 34.69 20.78 0.21
N GLY A 241 33.58 21.10 -0.49
CA GLY A 241 32.35 21.62 0.10
C GLY A 241 31.38 20.53 0.60
N ASN A 242 31.77 19.27 0.69
CA ASN A 242 30.96 18.25 1.35
C ASN A 242 30.99 18.45 2.88
N PRO A 243 29.84 18.31 3.56
CA PRO A 243 29.69 18.74 4.96
C PRO A 243 30.52 17.93 5.96
N PHE A 244 30.90 16.70 5.61
CA PHE A 244 31.61 15.78 6.52
C PHE A 244 33.07 15.55 6.14
N VAL A 245 33.61 16.33 5.22
CA VAL A 245 35.04 16.28 4.87
C VAL A 245 35.91 16.63 6.07
N GLY A 246 36.88 15.74 6.37
CA GLY A 246 37.80 15.90 7.48
C GLY A 246 37.19 15.62 8.86
N GLN A 247 35.94 15.22 8.95
CA GLN A 247 35.35 14.76 10.21
C GLN A 247 35.76 13.30 10.47
N PRO A 248 36.20 12.96 11.68
CA PRO A 248 36.52 11.59 12.05
C PRO A 248 35.27 10.73 11.99
N ASP A 249 35.45 9.48 11.58
CA ASP A 249 34.37 8.47 11.53
C ASP A 249 33.17 8.87 10.66
N CYS A 250 33.40 9.71 9.63
CA CYS A 250 32.39 10.10 8.67
C CYS A 250 32.85 9.81 7.24
N ARG A 251 31.94 9.34 6.41
CA ARG A 251 32.16 9.17 4.97
C ARG A 251 32.10 10.52 4.28
N PRO A 252 33.18 10.97 3.66
CA PRO A 252 33.27 12.32 3.06
C PRO A 252 32.40 12.46 1.80
N GLU A 253 31.89 11.37 1.25
CA GLU A 253 30.94 11.33 0.12
C GLU A 253 29.55 11.83 0.52
N ILE A 254 29.19 11.74 1.80
CA ILE A 254 27.84 12.07 2.28
C ILE A 254 27.55 13.57 2.14
N TYR A 255 26.46 13.90 1.47
CA TYR A 255 25.90 15.25 1.36
C TYR A 255 24.77 15.49 2.35
N ALA A 256 23.90 14.48 2.53
CA ALA A 256 22.79 14.47 3.47
C ALA A 256 22.48 13.01 3.90
N TYR A 257 21.82 12.81 5.03
CA TYR A 257 21.60 11.49 5.60
C TYR A 257 20.26 11.40 6.37
N GLY A 258 19.97 10.23 6.93
CA GLY A 258 18.73 10.01 7.65
C GLY A 258 17.54 9.73 6.73
N LEU A 259 17.80 9.08 5.60
CA LEU A 259 16.81 8.74 4.57
C LEU A 259 16.66 7.23 4.47
N ARG A 260 15.40 6.75 4.44
CA ARG A 260 15.10 5.33 4.24
C ARG A 260 15.31 4.91 2.79
N GLN A 261 14.61 5.60 1.89
CA GLN A 261 14.64 5.33 0.45
C GLN A 261 14.24 6.59 -0.31
N ALA A 262 15.17 7.52 -0.51
CA ALA A 262 14.98 8.62 -1.44
C ALA A 262 14.96 8.07 -2.87
N TRP A 263 13.78 7.64 -3.35
CA TRP A 263 13.67 6.89 -4.60
C TRP A 263 14.05 7.73 -5.80
N LYS A 264 13.44 8.89 -5.95
CA LYS A 264 13.83 9.86 -6.99
C LYS A 264 13.95 11.26 -6.40
N PHE A 265 14.96 11.95 -6.88
CA PHE A 265 15.21 13.34 -6.57
C PHE A 265 15.51 14.14 -7.84
N GLY A 266 15.35 15.45 -7.78
CA GLY A 266 15.65 16.35 -8.90
C GLY A 266 15.94 17.76 -8.46
N PHE A 267 16.68 18.48 -9.29
CA PHE A 267 16.99 19.90 -9.08
C PHE A 267 15.92 20.79 -9.69
N GLY A 268 15.44 21.75 -8.94
CA GLY A 268 14.65 22.86 -9.47
C GLY A 268 15.53 23.83 -10.28
N PRO A 269 14.91 24.74 -11.09
CA PRO A 269 15.64 25.73 -11.89
C PRO A 269 16.53 26.65 -11.05
N ASP A 270 16.24 26.81 -9.78
CA ASP A 270 16.96 27.63 -8.81
C ASP A 270 18.04 26.85 -8.03
N GLY A 271 18.31 25.61 -8.42
CA GLY A 271 19.29 24.73 -7.79
C GLY A 271 18.80 24.01 -6.51
N THR A 272 17.53 24.16 -6.13
CA THR A 272 16.97 23.45 -4.97
C THR A 272 16.86 21.96 -5.28
N LEU A 273 17.38 21.13 -4.40
CA LEU A 273 17.29 19.68 -4.52
C LEU A 273 16.03 19.18 -3.78
N TRP A 274 15.10 18.64 -4.54
CA TRP A 274 13.86 18.02 -4.07
C TRP A 274 13.97 16.52 -4.09
N ALA A 275 13.46 15.84 -3.05
CA ALA A 275 13.43 14.39 -2.99
C ALA A 275 12.08 13.87 -2.50
N GLY A 276 11.61 12.80 -3.09
CA GLY A 276 10.54 11.96 -2.54
C GLY A 276 11.16 10.82 -1.75
N GLU A 277 10.71 10.63 -0.53
CA GLU A 277 11.17 9.60 0.39
C GLU A 277 10.06 8.62 0.71
N ILE A 278 10.33 7.34 0.44
CA ILE A 278 9.42 6.24 0.72
C ILE A 278 9.52 5.86 2.19
N GLY A 279 8.40 5.97 2.89
CA GLY A 279 8.29 5.59 4.29
C GLY A 279 8.17 4.08 4.55
N GLN A 280 8.03 3.73 5.80
CA GLN A 280 7.97 2.33 6.24
C GLN A 280 6.54 1.89 6.53
N ASP A 281 5.83 2.59 7.41
CA ASP A 281 4.57 2.14 7.97
C ASP A 281 3.36 2.95 7.51
N LEU A 282 3.45 4.28 7.61
CA LEU A 282 2.28 5.14 7.46
C LEU A 282 2.52 6.42 6.66
N TRP A 283 3.75 6.84 6.42
CA TRP A 283 4.04 8.19 5.93
C TRP A 283 5.03 8.22 4.78
N GLU A 284 4.65 8.87 3.70
CA GLU A 284 5.50 9.24 2.58
C GLU A 284 5.89 10.72 2.69
N ALA A 285 7.10 11.11 2.30
CA ALA A 285 7.56 12.47 2.50
C ALA A 285 8.14 13.14 1.25
N ILE A 286 8.00 14.46 1.17
CA ILE A 286 8.75 15.33 0.27
C ILE A 286 9.69 16.18 1.09
N HIS A 287 10.96 16.14 0.74
CA HIS A 287 12.03 16.92 1.37
C HIS A 287 12.68 17.91 0.40
N ILE A 288 13.16 19.02 0.93
CA ILE A 288 14.22 19.82 0.32
C ILE A 288 15.54 19.39 0.97
N ILE A 289 16.44 18.88 0.14
CA ILE A 289 17.72 18.35 0.60
C ILE A 289 18.75 19.46 0.68
N VAL A 290 19.35 19.59 1.86
CA VAL A 290 20.40 20.57 2.12
C VAL A 290 21.70 19.91 2.59
N SER A 291 22.81 20.60 2.41
CA SER A 291 24.14 20.13 2.84
C SER A 291 24.18 19.86 4.36
N GLY A 292 24.55 18.66 4.78
CA GLY A 292 24.61 18.22 6.17
C GLY A 292 23.24 17.94 6.80
N GLY A 293 22.15 17.95 6.03
CA GLY A 293 20.80 17.69 6.50
C GLY A 293 20.61 16.28 7.01
N ASN A 294 19.91 16.13 8.15
CA ASN A 294 19.44 14.88 8.73
C ASN A 294 17.92 14.81 8.60
N TYR A 295 17.39 13.77 7.96
CA TYR A 295 15.95 13.61 7.67
C TYR A 295 15.25 12.61 8.60
N GLY A 296 15.96 12.11 9.62
CA GLY A 296 15.38 11.47 10.79
C GLY A 296 15.28 9.94 10.74
N TRP A 297 15.33 9.30 9.58
CA TRP A 297 15.26 7.85 9.51
C TRP A 297 16.44 7.20 10.26
N SER A 298 16.25 6.22 11.11
CA SER A 298 15.02 5.51 11.49
C SER A 298 14.52 5.87 12.90
N VAL A 299 14.98 6.99 13.45
CA VAL A 299 14.44 7.53 14.71
C VAL A 299 13.03 8.07 14.48
N GLN A 300 12.83 8.67 13.31
CA GLN A 300 11.53 9.13 12.83
C GLN A 300 11.20 8.52 11.47
N GLU A 301 9.91 8.36 11.18
CA GLU A 301 9.34 8.19 9.85
C GLU A 301 8.63 9.49 9.51
N SER A 302 9.13 10.22 8.51
CA SER A 302 8.66 11.59 8.24
C SER A 302 8.76 12.49 9.49
N ALA A 303 7.69 13.12 9.95
CA ALA A 303 7.66 13.89 11.19
C ALA A 303 7.25 13.08 12.45
N HIS A 304 7.11 11.77 12.34
CA HIS A 304 6.53 10.92 13.38
C HIS A 304 7.59 10.03 14.05
N PRO A 305 7.54 9.84 15.38
CA PRO A 305 8.44 8.91 16.07
C PRO A 305 8.28 7.48 15.53
N PHE A 306 9.41 6.84 15.17
CA PHE A 306 9.43 5.44 14.70
C PHE A 306 10.25 4.55 15.64
N ARG A 307 11.55 4.80 15.75
CA ARG A 307 12.47 4.10 16.69
C ARG A 307 13.21 5.13 17.54
N PRO A 308 12.47 5.85 18.43
CA PRO A 308 13.02 6.98 19.18
C PRO A 308 14.12 6.61 20.16
N GLU A 309 14.29 5.32 20.46
CA GLU A 309 15.36 4.80 21.31
C GLU A 309 16.72 4.68 20.60
N ARG A 310 16.77 4.84 19.28
CA ARG A 310 18.01 4.73 18.50
C ARG A 310 18.86 5.98 18.64
N LYS A 311 20.17 5.80 18.42
CA LYS A 311 21.14 6.90 18.45
C LYS A 311 20.89 7.86 17.29
N LEU A 312 20.87 9.15 17.59
CA LEU A 312 20.82 10.21 16.58
C LEU A 312 22.20 10.51 16.02
N GLY A 313 22.25 10.86 14.75
CA GLY A 313 23.41 11.48 14.12
C GLY A 313 23.70 12.91 14.66
N PRO A 314 24.79 13.54 14.24
CA PRO A 314 25.30 14.78 14.85
C PRO A 314 24.49 16.04 14.55
N THR A 315 23.62 16.02 13.53
CA THR A 315 22.82 17.21 13.15
C THR A 315 21.34 17.03 13.51
N ALA A 316 20.67 18.15 13.78
CA ALA A 316 19.25 18.14 14.11
C ALA A 316 18.41 17.61 12.95
N ILE A 317 17.32 16.92 13.27
CA ILE A 317 16.39 16.41 12.27
C ILE A 317 15.63 17.57 11.62
N LEU A 318 15.57 17.55 10.29
CA LEU A 318 14.82 18.49 9.48
C LEU A 318 13.45 17.87 9.14
N PRO A 319 12.34 18.61 9.35
CA PRO A 319 11.02 18.11 9.02
C PRO A 319 10.81 18.02 7.50
N PRO A 320 9.90 17.19 7.01
CA PRO A 320 9.48 17.19 5.62
C PRO A 320 8.78 18.51 5.25
N ILE A 321 8.79 18.85 3.96
CA ILE A 321 8.00 19.95 3.42
C ILE A 321 6.53 19.57 3.35
N VAL A 322 6.26 18.34 2.97
CA VAL A 322 4.94 17.71 2.92
C VAL A 322 5.09 16.25 3.32
N GLU A 323 4.10 15.75 4.01
CA GLU A 323 3.92 14.32 4.25
C GLU A 323 2.55 13.87 3.76
N HIS A 324 2.48 12.61 3.31
CA HIS A 324 1.25 11.95 2.93
C HIS A 324 1.09 10.67 3.75
N HIS A 325 -0.08 10.48 4.32
CA HIS A 325 -0.41 9.21 4.95
C HIS A 325 -0.56 8.09 3.89
N HIS A 326 -0.22 6.84 4.22
CA HIS A 326 -0.37 5.69 3.32
C HIS A 326 -1.81 5.43 2.84
N ILE A 327 -2.78 6.15 3.38
CA ILE A 327 -4.13 6.22 2.82
C ILE A 327 -4.12 6.84 1.42
N ASP A 328 -3.32 7.88 1.19
CA ASP A 328 -3.29 8.64 -0.07
C ASP A 328 -2.11 8.30 -0.96
N PHE A 329 -0.95 8.08 -0.37
CA PHE A 329 0.30 7.69 -1.03
C PHE A 329 0.89 6.47 -0.32
N ARG A 330 1.43 5.51 -1.06
CA ARG A 330 1.97 4.27 -0.47
C ARG A 330 3.41 3.98 -0.85
N SER A 331 3.89 4.62 -1.90
CA SER A 331 5.25 4.49 -2.40
C SER A 331 5.56 5.68 -3.30
N ILE A 332 5.95 6.80 -2.68
CA ILE A 332 6.18 8.04 -3.39
C ILE A 332 7.37 7.93 -4.35
N THR A 333 7.15 8.29 -5.60
CA THR A 333 8.23 8.27 -6.60
C THR A 333 9.12 9.51 -6.50
N GLY A 334 8.63 10.63 -5.98
CA GLY A 334 9.25 11.93 -6.12
C GLY A 334 8.86 12.61 -7.43
N GLY A 335 9.64 13.59 -7.90
CA GLY A 335 9.27 14.38 -9.07
C GLY A 335 10.25 15.48 -9.43
N PHE A 336 9.77 16.49 -10.16
CA PHE A 336 10.53 17.66 -10.58
C PHE A 336 9.72 18.96 -10.48
N VAL A 337 10.42 20.09 -10.41
CA VAL A 337 9.81 21.40 -10.64
C VAL A 337 9.55 21.56 -12.15
N TYR A 338 8.29 21.79 -12.53
CA TYR A 338 7.91 21.90 -13.94
C TYR A 338 8.46 23.19 -14.56
N GLY A 339 9.27 23.04 -15.61
CA GLY A 339 9.89 24.15 -16.34
C GLY A 339 9.36 24.33 -17.76
N GLY A 340 8.49 23.42 -18.21
CA GLY A 340 8.01 23.37 -19.58
C GLY A 340 7.04 24.48 -19.98
N SER A 341 6.64 24.48 -21.25
CA SER A 341 5.74 25.47 -21.85
C SER A 341 4.37 24.94 -22.21
N ARG A 342 4.19 23.59 -22.27
CA ARG A 342 2.90 22.97 -22.64
C ARG A 342 1.79 23.23 -21.62
N LEU A 343 2.15 23.35 -20.34
CA LEU A 343 1.24 23.59 -19.23
C LEU A 343 1.72 24.80 -18.41
N PRO A 344 1.62 26.03 -18.97
CA PRO A 344 2.23 27.23 -18.36
C PRO A 344 1.68 27.54 -16.96
N GLU A 345 0.47 27.14 -16.63
CA GLU A 345 -0.13 27.27 -15.31
C GLU A 345 0.52 26.39 -14.24
N LEU A 346 1.22 25.32 -14.64
CA LEU A 346 1.99 24.44 -13.74
C LEU A 346 3.45 24.88 -13.59
N ARG A 347 3.89 25.91 -14.30
CA ARG A 347 5.27 26.37 -14.22
C ARG A 347 5.65 26.68 -12.78
N ASP A 348 6.87 26.30 -12.37
CA ASP A 348 7.44 26.43 -11.02
C ASP A 348 6.69 25.63 -9.93
N MET A 349 5.81 24.72 -10.32
CA MET A 349 5.19 23.75 -9.42
C MET A 349 6.04 22.49 -9.33
N TYR A 350 6.34 21.99 -8.12
CA TYR A 350 6.92 20.66 -7.96
C TYR A 350 5.84 19.63 -8.20
N ILE A 351 5.99 18.83 -9.24
CA ILE A 351 5.05 17.78 -9.65
C ILE A 351 5.65 16.43 -9.27
N TYR A 352 4.91 15.62 -8.54
CA TYR A 352 5.35 14.34 -8.01
C TYR A 352 4.22 13.30 -8.08
N GLY A 353 4.57 12.03 -7.96
CA GLY A 353 3.60 10.94 -8.07
C GLY A 353 3.88 9.80 -7.10
N ASP A 354 2.94 8.89 -7.05
CA ASP A 354 3.00 7.68 -6.24
C ASP A 354 2.92 6.43 -7.13
N TYR A 355 3.77 5.46 -6.84
CA TYR A 355 3.88 4.23 -7.60
C TYR A 355 2.65 3.33 -7.44
N ASP A 356 2.14 3.20 -6.22
CA ASP A 356 1.08 2.22 -5.93
C ASP A 356 -0.32 2.75 -6.25
N THR A 357 -0.57 4.02 -6.00
CA THR A 357 -1.88 4.63 -6.24
C THR A 357 -2.03 5.22 -7.64
N GLY A 358 -0.92 5.53 -8.33
CA GLY A 358 -0.92 6.20 -9.63
C GLY A 358 -1.30 7.68 -9.58
N LYS A 359 -1.48 8.24 -8.40
CA LYS A 359 -1.82 9.64 -8.20
C LYS A 359 -0.66 10.57 -8.54
N ILE A 360 -1.00 11.73 -9.11
CA ILE A 360 -0.05 12.79 -9.42
C ILE A 360 -0.52 14.07 -8.74
N TRP A 361 0.38 14.66 -7.96
CA TRP A 361 0.13 15.88 -7.21
C TRP A 361 1.11 16.97 -7.62
N GLY A 362 0.73 18.21 -7.34
CA GLY A 362 1.60 19.37 -7.49
C GLY A 362 1.58 20.23 -6.24
N LEU A 363 2.73 20.80 -5.90
CA LEU A 363 2.87 21.76 -4.80
C LEU A 363 3.67 22.99 -5.21
N ARG A 364 3.34 24.13 -4.60
CA ARG A 364 4.15 25.35 -4.64
C ARG A 364 4.64 25.65 -3.24
N TYR A 365 5.90 26.01 -3.15
CA TYR A 365 6.57 26.29 -1.88
C TYR A 365 7.23 27.66 -1.89
N ASP A 366 6.88 28.47 -0.91
CA ASP A 366 7.54 29.75 -0.67
C ASP A 366 8.73 29.53 0.28
N LYS A 367 9.94 29.62 -0.25
CA LYS A 367 11.18 29.43 0.51
C LYS A 367 11.44 30.52 1.54
N VAL A 368 10.98 31.74 1.29
CA VAL A 368 11.16 32.87 2.21
C VAL A 368 10.25 32.72 3.41
N ALA A 369 8.99 32.39 3.14
CA ALA A 369 8.00 32.11 4.19
C ALA A 369 8.13 30.71 4.81
N ASN A 370 8.96 29.84 4.23
CA ASN A 370 9.14 28.42 4.61
C ASN A 370 7.80 27.69 4.69
N LYS A 371 7.00 27.77 3.62
CA LYS A 371 5.61 27.29 3.68
C LYS A 371 5.10 26.82 2.30
N VAL A 372 4.32 25.74 2.30
CA VAL A 372 3.52 25.33 1.14
C VAL A 372 2.40 26.35 0.93
N THR A 373 2.33 26.92 -0.28
CA THR A 373 1.32 27.91 -0.66
C THR A 373 0.19 27.30 -1.49
N GLU A 374 0.45 26.21 -2.17
CA GLU A 374 -0.52 25.45 -2.92
C GLU A 374 -0.14 23.96 -2.90
N GLN A 375 -1.11 23.10 -2.69
CA GLN A 375 -0.97 21.65 -2.84
C GLN A 375 -2.28 21.08 -3.36
N ARG A 376 -2.22 20.32 -4.45
CA ARG A 376 -3.42 19.73 -5.04
C ARG A 376 -3.12 18.50 -5.88
N GLU A 377 -4.11 17.63 -5.99
CA GLU A 377 -4.13 16.54 -6.95
C GLU A 377 -4.26 17.10 -8.38
N LEU A 378 -3.41 16.62 -9.28
CA LEU A 378 -3.40 17.03 -10.69
C LEU A 378 -4.03 15.96 -11.58
N ALA A 379 -3.69 14.71 -11.35
CA ALA A 379 -4.23 13.57 -12.07
C ALA A 379 -4.37 12.37 -11.13
N ASP A 380 -5.37 11.55 -11.40
CA ASP A 380 -5.57 10.26 -10.78
C ASP A 380 -5.56 9.20 -11.89
N GLY A 381 -4.88 8.10 -11.68
CA GLY A 381 -4.71 7.08 -12.70
C GLY A 381 -4.32 5.73 -12.13
N VAL A 382 -4.12 4.78 -13.02
CA VAL A 382 -3.77 3.39 -12.69
C VAL A 382 -2.32 3.06 -13.02
N LEU A 383 -1.51 4.08 -13.35
CA LEU A 383 -0.13 3.90 -13.75
C LEU A 383 0.75 3.53 -12.55
N ARG A 384 1.75 2.69 -12.77
CA ARG A 384 2.81 2.40 -11.82
C ARG A 384 3.98 3.34 -12.04
N ILE A 385 3.88 4.55 -11.50
CA ILE A 385 4.84 5.64 -11.75
C ILE A 385 6.16 5.34 -11.05
N VAL A 386 7.18 4.93 -11.80
CA VAL A 386 8.49 4.53 -11.24
C VAL A 386 9.59 5.57 -11.42
N GLU A 387 9.45 6.46 -12.40
CA GLU A 387 10.46 7.46 -12.73
C GLU A 387 9.82 8.72 -13.30
N TRP A 388 10.48 9.86 -13.05
CA TRP A 388 10.24 11.14 -13.66
C TRP A 388 11.48 11.64 -14.39
N SER A 389 11.30 12.28 -15.54
CA SER A 389 12.38 12.89 -16.30
C SER A 389 11.93 14.20 -16.94
N GLN A 390 12.88 15.03 -17.31
CA GLN A 390 12.64 16.26 -18.07
C GLN A 390 13.48 16.27 -19.34
N ASP A 391 12.92 16.82 -20.42
CA ASP A 391 13.70 17.14 -21.59
C ASP A 391 14.43 18.49 -21.46
N ARG A 392 15.16 18.90 -22.50
CA ARG A 392 15.89 20.16 -22.54
C ARG A 392 15.03 21.41 -22.44
N GLN A 393 13.73 21.27 -22.73
CA GLN A 393 12.73 22.33 -22.68
C GLN A 393 12.03 22.38 -21.30
N GLY A 394 12.37 21.48 -20.40
CA GLY A 394 11.76 21.37 -19.08
C GLY A 394 10.39 20.68 -19.10
N GLU A 395 10.02 20.04 -20.23
CA GLU A 395 8.82 19.23 -20.32
C GLU A 395 9.00 17.92 -19.55
N MET A 396 8.00 17.56 -18.74
CA MET A 396 8.06 16.38 -17.88
C MET A 396 7.48 15.15 -18.55
N PHE A 397 8.15 14.04 -18.29
CA PHE A 397 7.75 12.70 -18.66
C PHE A 397 7.76 11.79 -17.43
N LEU A 398 6.85 10.85 -17.40
CA LEU A 398 6.78 9.83 -16.36
C LEU A 398 6.80 8.44 -17.00
N VAL A 399 7.39 7.48 -16.27
CA VAL A 399 7.52 6.10 -16.75
C VAL A 399 6.53 5.22 -15.99
N ASP A 400 5.67 4.54 -16.76
CA ASP A 400 4.80 3.49 -16.25
C ASP A 400 5.54 2.14 -16.28
N HIS A 401 5.91 1.66 -15.10
CA HIS A 401 6.71 0.44 -14.93
C HIS A 401 6.02 -0.80 -15.53
N ILE A 402 4.76 -1.03 -15.15
CA ILE A 402 4.03 -2.24 -15.54
C ILE A 402 3.44 -2.10 -16.96
N GLY A 403 2.92 -0.93 -17.30
CA GLY A 403 2.41 -0.66 -18.64
C GLY A 403 3.50 -0.57 -19.70
N GLY A 404 4.77 -0.39 -19.29
CA GLY A 404 5.91 -0.34 -20.20
C GLY A 404 5.93 0.86 -21.14
N GLN A 405 5.31 1.98 -20.74
CA GLN A 405 5.13 3.16 -21.56
C GLN A 405 5.63 4.42 -20.85
N ILE A 406 5.91 5.44 -21.65
CA ILE A 406 6.28 6.77 -21.17
C ILE A 406 5.10 7.70 -21.42
N HIS A 407 4.71 8.44 -20.39
CA HIS A 407 3.58 9.36 -20.43
C HIS A 407 4.00 10.80 -20.16
N HIS A 408 3.13 11.74 -20.46
CA HIS A 408 3.18 13.14 -20.03
C HIS A 408 1.80 13.62 -19.60
N LEU A 409 1.77 14.71 -18.83
CA LEU A 409 0.50 15.35 -18.46
C LEU A 409 -0.06 16.16 -19.61
N VAL A 410 -1.39 16.10 -19.76
CA VAL A 410 -2.18 16.97 -20.64
C VAL A 410 -3.39 17.48 -19.88
N LYS A 411 -3.94 18.63 -20.25
CA LYS A 411 -5.21 19.11 -19.70
C LYS A 411 -6.32 18.12 -19.99
N SER A 412 -7.15 17.88 -19.02
CA SER A 412 -8.42 17.18 -19.24
C SER A 412 -9.26 17.97 -20.23
N THR A 413 -9.69 17.33 -21.31
CA THR A 413 -10.56 17.96 -22.32
C THR A 413 -12.01 18.00 -21.87
N VAL A 414 -12.33 17.26 -20.80
CA VAL A 414 -13.68 17.15 -20.24
C VAL A 414 -13.79 18.10 -19.04
N THR A 415 -14.35 19.27 -19.27
CA THR A 415 -14.35 20.38 -18.29
C THR A 415 -15.40 20.28 -17.19
N GLN A 416 -16.45 19.52 -17.33
CA GLN A 416 -17.40 19.13 -16.29
C GLN A 416 -18.41 18.12 -16.88
N VAL A 417 -18.22 16.87 -16.59
CA VAL A 417 -19.35 15.93 -16.65
C VAL A 417 -20.01 16.03 -15.28
N VAL A 418 -21.24 16.51 -15.22
CA VAL A 418 -22.07 16.26 -14.05
C VAL A 418 -22.20 14.75 -13.97
N SER A 419 -21.57 14.17 -12.98
CA SER A 419 -21.60 12.72 -12.81
C SER A 419 -23.02 12.27 -12.50
N ASP A 420 -23.54 11.34 -13.31
CA ASP A 420 -24.83 10.67 -13.06
C ASP A 420 -24.67 9.55 -12.00
N PHE A 421 -23.51 9.47 -11.35
CA PHE A 421 -23.26 8.48 -10.30
C PHE A 421 -24.28 8.65 -9.17
N PRO A 422 -24.96 7.58 -8.73
CA PRO A 422 -26.04 7.65 -7.74
C PRO A 422 -25.57 8.23 -6.41
N LYS A 423 -26.18 9.33 -5.99
CA LYS A 423 -25.89 9.97 -4.69
C LYS A 423 -26.70 9.36 -3.53
N LYS A 424 -27.72 8.59 -3.84
CA LYS A 424 -28.53 7.84 -2.86
C LYS A 424 -28.45 6.35 -3.14
N LEU A 425 -28.54 5.55 -2.09
CA LEU A 425 -28.53 4.10 -2.21
C LEU A 425 -29.76 3.61 -3.00
N SER A 426 -30.92 4.25 -2.82
CA SER A 426 -32.14 3.97 -3.58
C SER A 426 -31.98 4.17 -5.09
N ASP A 427 -31.05 5.03 -5.52
CA ASP A 427 -30.84 5.34 -6.94
C ASP A 427 -29.85 4.38 -7.62
N THR A 428 -29.18 3.48 -6.86
CA THR A 428 -28.14 2.60 -7.38
C THR A 428 -28.65 1.45 -8.24
N GLY A 429 -29.92 1.08 -8.09
CA GLY A 429 -30.50 -0.13 -8.69
C GLY A 429 -30.13 -1.42 -7.95
N LEU A 430 -29.53 -1.34 -6.75
CA LEU A 430 -29.20 -2.50 -5.91
C LEU A 430 -30.38 -3.00 -5.08
N PHE A 431 -31.32 -2.10 -4.73
CA PHE A 431 -32.45 -2.43 -3.88
C PHE A 431 -33.77 -1.96 -4.51
N THR A 432 -34.82 -2.74 -4.37
CA THR A 432 -36.19 -2.35 -4.70
C THR A 432 -36.84 -1.58 -3.54
N SER A 433 -36.40 -1.86 -2.30
CA SER A 433 -36.72 -1.08 -1.11
C SER A 433 -35.45 -0.96 -0.26
N THR A 434 -34.95 0.25 -0.07
CA THR A 434 -33.85 0.52 0.85
C THR A 434 -34.32 0.44 2.29
N GLN A 435 -35.51 0.94 2.59
CA GLN A 435 -36.08 0.90 3.93
C GLN A 435 -36.17 -0.52 4.49
N ASP A 436 -36.57 -1.50 3.68
CA ASP A 436 -36.69 -2.91 4.09
C ASP A 436 -35.48 -3.76 3.70
N LEU A 437 -34.46 -3.14 3.08
CA LEU A 437 -33.28 -3.84 2.49
C LEU A 437 -33.69 -5.00 1.57
N ILE A 438 -34.70 -4.78 0.73
CA ILE A 438 -35.12 -5.78 -0.28
C ILE A 438 -34.20 -5.65 -1.49
N PRO A 439 -33.36 -6.65 -1.78
CA PRO A 439 -32.46 -6.59 -2.92
C PRO A 439 -33.24 -6.57 -4.23
N ALA A 440 -32.69 -5.92 -5.25
CA ALA A 440 -33.19 -6.00 -6.60
C ALA A 440 -33.07 -7.44 -7.13
N PRO A 441 -33.96 -7.85 -8.06
CA PRO A 441 -33.85 -9.17 -8.70
C PRO A 441 -32.45 -9.36 -9.30
N GLY A 442 -31.85 -10.54 -9.08
CA GLY A 442 -30.52 -10.88 -9.56
C GLY A 442 -29.38 -10.62 -8.56
N LEU A 443 -29.61 -9.89 -7.46
CA LEU A 443 -28.63 -9.84 -6.37
C LEU A 443 -28.58 -11.18 -5.62
N ILE A 444 -27.37 -11.73 -5.49
CA ILE A 444 -27.12 -13.03 -4.89
C ILE A 444 -26.68 -12.83 -3.43
N PRO A 445 -27.50 -13.20 -2.44
CA PRO A 445 -27.09 -13.13 -1.05
C PRO A 445 -26.03 -14.17 -0.75
N TYR A 446 -25.05 -13.80 0.10
CA TYR A 446 -24.02 -14.73 0.54
C TYR A 446 -23.55 -14.45 1.97
N SER A 447 -22.92 -15.44 2.58
CA SER A 447 -22.26 -15.32 3.87
C SER A 447 -20.86 -15.91 3.82
N VAL A 448 -20.05 -15.62 4.84
CA VAL A 448 -18.67 -16.08 4.95
C VAL A 448 -18.51 -17.02 6.13
N ASN A 449 -17.55 -17.94 6.07
CA ASN A 449 -17.25 -18.85 7.17
C ASN A 449 -16.71 -18.12 8.39
N SER A 450 -15.67 -17.33 8.20
CA SER A 450 -15.02 -16.55 9.27
C SER A 450 -15.13 -15.07 8.96
N GLN A 451 -15.73 -14.30 9.86
CA GLN A 451 -16.00 -12.88 9.63
C GLN A 451 -14.79 -12.01 9.97
N LEU A 452 -14.55 -10.98 9.13
CA LEU A 452 -13.69 -9.87 9.49
C LEU A 452 -14.34 -9.07 10.63
N TRP A 453 -13.61 -8.79 11.69
CA TRP A 453 -14.03 -7.88 12.76
C TRP A 453 -14.24 -6.46 12.21
N SER A 454 -15.29 -5.80 12.61
CA SER A 454 -15.60 -4.41 12.29
C SER A 454 -16.41 -3.83 13.44
N ASP A 455 -15.74 -3.54 14.56
CA ASP A 455 -16.27 -2.84 15.73
C ASP A 455 -17.60 -3.39 16.28
N GLY A 456 -17.81 -4.70 16.17
CA GLY A 456 -19.02 -5.39 16.60
C GLY A 456 -20.17 -5.36 15.59
N ALA A 457 -20.00 -4.77 14.41
CA ALA A 457 -21.08 -4.67 13.42
C ALA A 457 -21.43 -6.02 12.77
N GLN A 458 -22.72 -6.25 12.62
CA GLN A 458 -23.30 -7.31 11.79
C GLN A 458 -23.24 -6.91 10.32
N LYS A 459 -23.21 -7.90 9.40
CA LYS A 459 -23.05 -7.64 7.97
C LYS A 459 -23.98 -8.48 7.12
N ASP A 460 -24.84 -7.82 6.35
CA ASP A 460 -25.51 -8.44 5.19
C ASP A 460 -24.64 -8.28 3.96
N ARG A 461 -24.67 -9.27 3.05
CA ARG A 461 -23.83 -9.27 1.85
C ARG A 461 -24.57 -9.74 0.63
N TRP A 462 -24.33 -9.08 -0.51
CA TRP A 462 -24.83 -9.46 -1.81
C TRP A 462 -23.75 -9.31 -2.87
N LEU A 463 -23.86 -10.14 -3.89
CA LEU A 463 -23.08 -10.06 -5.12
C LEU A 463 -24.03 -9.76 -6.27
N ALA A 464 -23.80 -8.69 -6.99
CA ALA A 464 -24.56 -8.31 -8.17
C ALA A 464 -23.69 -8.49 -9.41
N ILE A 465 -24.06 -9.43 -10.26
CA ILE A 465 -23.38 -9.75 -11.52
C ILE A 465 -24.24 -9.26 -12.68
N PRO A 466 -23.72 -8.34 -13.54
CA PRO A 466 -24.49 -7.79 -14.66
C PRO A 466 -24.94 -8.87 -15.65
N GLY A 467 -26.23 -8.82 -16.01
CA GLY A 467 -26.82 -9.70 -17.02
C GLY A 467 -26.59 -11.19 -16.73
N ASP A 468 -26.08 -11.89 -17.70
CA ASP A 468 -25.75 -13.32 -17.68
C ASP A 468 -24.23 -13.57 -17.48
N GLY A 469 -23.47 -12.53 -17.11
CA GLY A 469 -22.03 -12.62 -16.84
C GLY A 469 -21.68 -13.76 -15.87
N GLN A 470 -20.53 -14.38 -16.03
CA GLN A 470 -20.11 -15.53 -15.22
C GLN A 470 -18.78 -15.27 -14.55
N ILE A 471 -18.52 -15.97 -13.46
CA ILE A 471 -17.30 -15.92 -12.66
C ILE A 471 -16.33 -16.96 -13.19
N GLU A 472 -15.08 -16.59 -13.43
CA GLU A 472 -13.99 -17.56 -13.62
C GLU A 472 -13.49 -18.03 -12.25
N PHE A 473 -13.61 -19.32 -12.01
CA PHE A 473 -13.30 -19.93 -10.71
C PHE A 473 -11.79 -20.10 -10.55
N GLU A 474 -11.19 -19.44 -9.57
CA GLU A 474 -9.76 -19.57 -9.18
C GLU A 474 -8.76 -19.36 -10.34
N THR A 475 -9.01 -18.39 -11.23
CA THR A 475 -8.13 -18.10 -12.37
C THR A 475 -7.09 -17.01 -12.10
N ILE A 476 -7.27 -16.16 -11.05
CA ILE A 476 -6.31 -15.13 -10.72
C ILE A 476 -5.22 -15.70 -9.82
N THR A 477 -4.08 -16.05 -10.42
CA THR A 477 -2.95 -16.66 -9.70
C THR A 477 -1.93 -15.63 -9.19
N TYR A 478 -1.88 -14.42 -9.77
CA TYR A 478 -0.96 -13.37 -9.30
C TYR A 478 -1.20 -13.04 -7.81
N PRO A 479 -0.15 -12.83 -7.02
CA PRO A 479 1.26 -12.66 -7.42
C PRO A 479 2.07 -13.95 -7.60
N GLY A 480 1.51 -15.12 -7.77
CA GLY A 480 2.24 -16.34 -8.10
C GLY A 480 3.33 -16.78 -7.11
N ALA A 481 3.35 -16.17 -5.91
CA ALA A 481 4.34 -16.44 -4.88
C ALA A 481 4.13 -17.83 -4.28
N VAL A 482 5.23 -18.56 -4.02
CA VAL A 482 5.18 -19.85 -3.34
C VAL A 482 6.09 -19.78 -2.09
N PRO A 483 5.55 -19.98 -0.89
CA PRO A 483 4.12 -20.04 -0.57
C PRO A 483 3.43 -18.68 -0.76
N GLY A 484 2.14 -18.68 -1.06
CA GLY A 484 1.39 -17.47 -1.36
C GLY A 484 -0.13 -17.66 -1.24
N PRO A 485 -0.90 -16.59 -1.48
CA PRO A 485 -2.35 -16.64 -1.40
C PRO A 485 -2.93 -17.59 -2.45
N ARG A 486 -4.06 -18.19 -2.12
CA ARG A 486 -4.84 -19.03 -3.06
C ARG A 486 -5.26 -18.21 -4.28
N PRO A 487 -5.46 -18.86 -5.44
CA PRO A 487 -6.04 -18.20 -6.60
C PRO A 487 -7.37 -17.52 -6.27
N GLY A 488 -7.62 -16.37 -6.88
CA GLY A 488 -8.85 -15.61 -6.75
C GLY A 488 -9.84 -15.87 -7.88
N TYR A 489 -11.07 -15.41 -7.68
CA TYR A 489 -12.10 -15.40 -8.71
C TYR A 489 -11.93 -14.18 -9.61
N ARG A 490 -12.12 -14.37 -10.93
CA ARG A 490 -12.28 -13.27 -11.86
C ARG A 490 -13.78 -13.03 -12.10
N PHE A 491 -14.19 -11.81 -11.89
CA PHE A 491 -15.57 -11.38 -12.07
C PHE A 491 -15.77 -10.71 -13.44
N PRO A 492 -16.98 -10.75 -14.00
CA PRO A 492 -17.30 -9.97 -15.21
C PRO A 492 -17.35 -8.48 -14.90
N ASP A 493 -17.05 -7.66 -15.92
CA ASP A 493 -17.08 -6.19 -15.84
C ASP A 493 -18.40 -5.67 -15.30
N GLY A 494 -18.35 -4.62 -14.47
CA GLY A 494 -19.51 -4.04 -13.81
C GLY A 494 -20.07 -4.85 -12.64
N THR A 495 -19.39 -5.91 -12.18
CA THR A 495 -19.78 -6.64 -10.96
C THR A 495 -19.71 -5.74 -9.74
N VAL A 496 -20.70 -5.86 -8.85
CA VAL A 496 -20.76 -5.08 -7.60
C VAL A 496 -20.86 -6.02 -6.40
N ALA A 497 -19.90 -5.90 -5.48
CA ALA A 497 -19.98 -6.54 -4.17
C ALA A 497 -20.57 -5.54 -3.16
N VAL A 498 -21.65 -5.93 -2.48
CA VAL A 498 -22.42 -5.08 -1.57
C VAL A 498 -22.31 -5.60 -0.14
N LYS A 499 -22.06 -4.72 0.80
CA LYS A 499 -21.98 -5.04 2.23
C LYS A 499 -22.65 -3.97 3.06
N ASN A 500 -23.74 -4.33 3.76
CA ASN A 500 -24.41 -3.47 4.71
C ASN A 500 -23.93 -3.74 6.13
N PHE A 501 -23.62 -2.69 6.89
CA PHE A 501 -23.15 -2.77 8.28
C PHE A 501 -24.22 -2.21 9.22
N SER A 502 -24.53 -3.00 10.26
CA SER A 502 -25.47 -2.63 11.30
C SER A 502 -24.90 -2.95 12.68
N ILE A 503 -25.21 -2.12 13.67
CA ILE A 503 -24.76 -2.31 15.05
C ILE A 503 -25.94 -2.26 16.02
N GLU A 504 -25.93 -3.11 17.04
CA GLU A 504 -26.85 -2.98 18.16
C GLU A 504 -26.37 -1.86 19.09
N LEU A 505 -27.17 -0.81 19.25
CA LEU A 505 -26.88 0.27 20.19
C LEU A 505 -27.03 -0.21 21.67
N GLU A 506 -27.80 -1.27 21.88
CA GLU A 506 -27.88 -2.03 23.13
C GLU A 506 -27.47 -3.47 22.84
N PRO A 507 -26.21 -3.88 23.15
CA PRO A 507 -25.74 -5.23 22.87
C PRO A 507 -26.68 -6.31 23.44
N GLY A 508 -27.08 -7.27 22.58
CA GLY A 508 -28.04 -8.32 22.91
C GLY A 508 -29.51 -7.90 22.78
N ASN A 509 -29.81 -6.68 22.33
CA ASN A 509 -31.15 -6.22 21.99
C ASN A 509 -31.30 -5.98 20.47
N PRO A 510 -31.79 -6.95 19.70
CA PRO A 510 -31.95 -6.82 18.26
C PRO A 510 -32.85 -5.65 17.82
N ALA A 511 -33.77 -5.19 18.68
CA ALA A 511 -34.61 -4.02 18.39
C ALA A 511 -33.84 -2.70 18.36
N SER A 512 -32.63 -2.67 18.91
CA SER A 512 -31.70 -1.52 18.88
C SER A 512 -30.79 -1.51 17.66
N LEU A 513 -30.96 -2.45 16.73
CA LEU A 513 -30.10 -2.58 15.54
C LEU A 513 -30.23 -1.36 14.64
N LYS A 514 -29.14 -0.63 14.44
CA LYS A 514 -29.05 0.55 13.58
C LYS A 514 -28.13 0.25 12.40
N ARG A 515 -28.63 0.49 11.18
CA ARG A 515 -27.81 0.48 9.96
C ARG A 515 -26.92 1.72 9.94
N LEU A 516 -25.65 1.54 9.71
CA LEU A 516 -24.67 2.63 9.70
C LEU A 516 -24.28 2.99 8.27
N GLU A 517 -23.89 1.99 7.48
CA GLU A 517 -23.45 2.20 6.11
C GLU A 517 -23.73 0.99 5.21
N THR A 518 -23.82 1.26 3.93
CA THR A 518 -23.73 0.24 2.87
C THR A 518 -22.50 0.55 2.01
N ARG A 519 -21.52 -0.34 2.02
CA ARG A 519 -20.35 -0.26 1.14
C ARG A 519 -20.60 -1.05 -0.14
N VAL A 520 -20.15 -0.49 -1.26
CA VAL A 520 -20.15 -1.15 -2.56
C VAL A 520 -18.72 -1.14 -3.10
N LEU A 521 -18.30 -2.28 -3.65
CA LEU A 521 -17.08 -2.39 -4.45
C LEU A 521 -17.52 -2.66 -5.89
N ILE A 522 -17.16 -1.78 -6.80
CA ILE A 522 -17.51 -1.86 -8.21
C ILE A 522 -16.28 -2.32 -8.98
N PHE A 523 -16.41 -3.35 -9.78
CA PHE A 523 -15.37 -3.84 -10.66
C PHE A 523 -15.42 -3.13 -12.01
N GLU A 524 -14.26 -2.66 -12.47
CA GLU A 524 -14.05 -2.12 -13.79
C GLU A 524 -12.90 -2.86 -14.45
N GLN A 525 -13.15 -3.43 -15.63
CA GLN A 525 -12.16 -4.09 -16.44
C GLN A 525 -11.32 -3.05 -17.16
N LEU A 526 -10.03 -3.00 -16.88
CA LEU A 526 -9.09 -2.12 -17.58
C LEU A 526 -8.53 -2.79 -18.83
N PRO A 527 -8.29 -2.03 -19.91
CA PRO A 527 -7.52 -2.52 -21.06
C PRO A 527 -6.06 -2.71 -20.65
N GLY A 528 -5.46 -3.88 -20.90
CA GLY A 528 -4.03 -4.11 -20.64
C GLY A 528 -3.64 -5.50 -20.23
N ASN A 529 -2.57 -5.63 -19.44
CA ASN A 529 -2.02 -6.91 -19.01
C ASN A 529 -2.95 -7.62 -18.02
N GLN A 530 -3.52 -8.71 -18.45
CA GLN A 530 -4.50 -9.51 -17.68
C GLN A 530 -3.91 -10.15 -16.42
N GLU A 531 -2.59 -10.33 -16.32
CA GLU A 531 -1.99 -10.95 -15.15
C GLU A 531 -1.82 -9.97 -13.99
N MET A 532 -1.54 -8.70 -14.25
CA MET A 532 -1.02 -7.78 -13.25
C MET A 532 -1.87 -6.54 -12.97
N GLY A 533 -2.96 -6.27 -13.69
CA GLY A 533 -3.63 -5.00 -13.42
C GLY A 533 -4.79 -4.63 -14.32
N ASP A 534 -5.42 -5.59 -14.92
CA ASP A 534 -6.64 -5.35 -15.70
C ASP A 534 -7.88 -5.13 -14.82
N GLN A 535 -7.75 -5.24 -13.50
CA GLN A 535 -8.86 -5.15 -12.55
C GLN A 535 -8.75 -3.89 -11.69
N LEU A 536 -9.74 -3.03 -11.81
CA LEU A 536 -9.93 -1.91 -10.91
C LEU A 536 -11.17 -2.14 -10.04
N TRP A 537 -10.99 -2.19 -8.73
CA TRP A 537 -12.09 -2.26 -7.79
C TRP A 537 -12.19 -0.96 -7.02
N GLN A 538 -13.27 -0.22 -7.26
CA GLN A 538 -13.52 1.06 -6.60
C GLN A 538 -14.53 0.92 -5.47
N GLY A 539 -14.18 1.44 -4.29
CA GLY A 539 -15.02 1.39 -3.09
C GLY A 539 -15.79 2.67 -2.85
N TYR A 540 -17.09 2.54 -2.57
CA TYR A 540 -17.97 3.66 -2.21
C TYR A 540 -18.78 3.31 -0.97
N THR A 541 -19.00 4.32 -0.10
CA THR A 541 -19.75 4.19 1.13
C THR A 541 -21.02 5.04 1.05
N TYR A 542 -22.17 4.44 1.36
CA TYR A 542 -23.45 5.13 1.55
C TYR A 542 -23.80 5.13 3.03
N ILE A 543 -23.96 6.31 3.64
CA ILE A 543 -24.25 6.50 5.07
C ILE A 543 -25.75 6.55 5.27
N TRP A 544 -26.28 5.69 6.14
CA TRP A 544 -27.72 5.63 6.44
C TRP A 544 -28.20 6.85 7.19
N ASN A 545 -29.37 7.37 6.78
CA ASN A 545 -30.06 8.43 7.50
C ASN A 545 -30.61 7.89 8.84
N ASP A 546 -30.91 8.81 9.78
CA ASP A 546 -31.46 8.43 11.10
C ASP A 546 -32.83 7.78 11.02
N ALA A 547 -33.64 8.11 10.01
CA ALA A 547 -34.93 7.49 9.76
C ALA A 547 -34.84 6.05 9.23
N GLN A 548 -33.63 5.59 8.90
CA GLN A 548 -33.35 4.24 8.38
C GLN A 548 -34.11 3.89 7.08
N THR A 549 -34.41 4.91 6.27
CA THR A 549 -35.19 4.78 5.04
C THR A 549 -34.33 4.72 3.79
N ASP A 550 -33.19 5.44 3.81
CA ASP A 550 -32.24 5.50 2.68
C ASP A 550 -30.85 5.86 3.18
N ALA A 551 -29.84 5.75 2.30
CA ALA A 551 -28.47 6.14 2.58
C ALA A 551 -27.91 7.07 1.49
N VAL A 552 -27.00 7.96 1.89
CA VAL A 552 -26.40 8.98 1.04
C VAL A 552 -24.93 8.70 0.86
N LEU A 553 -24.42 8.90 -0.37
CA LEU A 553 -23.01 8.72 -0.71
C LEU A 553 -22.14 9.62 0.20
N ALA A 554 -21.17 9.00 0.87
CA ALA A 554 -20.20 9.67 1.72
C ALA A 554 -19.21 10.51 0.90
N ASP A 555 -18.66 11.55 1.55
CA ASP A 555 -17.52 12.30 1.00
C ASP A 555 -16.33 11.37 0.70
N LYS A 556 -15.53 11.73 -0.30
CA LYS A 556 -14.38 10.94 -0.71
C LYS A 556 -13.32 10.76 0.38
N ASN A 557 -13.21 11.72 1.30
CA ASN A 557 -12.20 11.70 2.37
C ASN A 557 -12.63 10.86 3.58
N GLY A 558 -13.85 10.32 3.58
CA GLY A 558 -14.41 9.62 4.73
C GLY A 558 -14.80 10.56 5.87
N GLN A 559 -15.38 10.00 6.93
CA GLN A 559 -15.77 10.76 8.13
C GLN A 559 -16.02 9.84 9.32
N ASP A 560 -16.09 10.42 10.51
CA ASP A 560 -16.38 9.71 11.75
C ASP A 560 -17.79 10.00 12.27
N LEU A 561 -18.40 8.97 12.89
CA LEU A 561 -19.66 9.07 13.60
C LEU A 561 -19.49 8.59 15.04
N LYS A 562 -19.86 9.42 16.01
CA LYS A 562 -19.91 9.04 17.41
C LYS A 562 -21.22 8.36 17.73
N LEU A 563 -21.14 7.14 18.22
CA LEU A 563 -22.27 6.33 18.66
C LEU A 563 -22.30 6.25 20.19
N GLN A 564 -23.49 6.29 20.79
CA GLN A 564 -23.70 6.00 22.19
C GLN A 564 -24.16 4.54 22.31
N ILE A 565 -23.28 3.68 22.79
CA ILE A 565 -23.57 2.25 22.99
C ILE A 565 -23.92 2.05 24.46
N LYS A 566 -25.05 1.40 24.74
CA LYS A 566 -25.43 1.01 26.08
C LYS A 566 -24.38 0.00 26.65
N ASP A 567 -23.81 0.33 27.79
CA ASP A 567 -22.79 -0.49 28.43
C ASP A 567 -22.95 -0.36 29.94
N VAL A 568 -23.53 -1.36 30.55
CA VAL A 568 -23.83 -1.38 32.01
C VAL A 568 -22.57 -1.32 32.87
N GLN A 569 -21.40 -1.62 32.31
CA GLN A 569 -20.13 -1.56 33.03
C GLN A 569 -19.42 -0.20 32.89
N ALA A 570 -19.87 0.65 31.94
CA ALA A 570 -19.31 1.97 31.75
C ALA A 570 -19.91 3.00 32.72
N PRO A 571 -19.16 4.03 33.11
CA PRO A 571 -19.70 5.16 33.88
C PRO A 571 -20.93 5.78 33.21
N GLY A 572 -22.03 5.85 33.93
CA GLY A 572 -23.30 6.36 33.36
C GLY A 572 -24.06 5.35 32.47
N GLY A 573 -23.65 4.09 32.42
CA GLY A 573 -24.35 3.03 31.68
C GLY A 573 -24.24 3.12 30.15
N GLN A 574 -23.35 3.96 29.64
CA GLN A 574 -23.12 4.16 28.21
C GLN A 574 -21.63 4.38 27.91
N ARG A 575 -21.17 3.96 26.74
CA ARG A 575 -19.85 4.31 26.21
C ARG A 575 -19.95 4.93 24.83
N GLU A 576 -19.07 5.89 24.56
CA GLU A 576 -18.90 6.43 23.21
C GLU A 576 -18.08 5.43 22.36
N GLN A 577 -18.56 5.16 21.15
CA GLN A 577 -17.83 4.40 20.16
C GLN A 577 -17.79 5.20 18.87
N VAL A 578 -16.60 5.41 18.34
CA VAL A 578 -16.39 6.05 17.04
C VAL A 578 -16.53 5.01 15.94
N TRP A 579 -17.46 5.23 15.01
CA TRP A 579 -17.58 4.49 13.76
C TRP A 579 -16.93 5.30 12.65
N HIS A 580 -15.97 4.70 11.96
CA HIS A 580 -15.26 5.33 10.85
C HIS A 580 -15.83 4.89 9.50
N PHE A 581 -16.37 5.85 8.74
CA PHE A 581 -16.71 5.66 7.33
C PHE A 581 -15.47 5.89 6.49
N PRO A 582 -14.96 4.87 5.76
CA PRO A 582 -13.68 4.96 5.10
C PRO A 582 -13.70 5.92 3.91
N SER A 583 -12.56 6.57 3.68
CA SER A 583 -12.28 7.28 2.43
C SER A 583 -12.21 6.32 1.23
N ARG A 584 -12.26 6.86 -0.01
CA ARG A 584 -12.05 6.05 -1.23
C ARG A 584 -10.72 5.32 -1.18
N SER A 585 -9.66 6.02 -0.81
CA SER A 585 -8.30 5.49 -0.76
C SER A 585 -8.12 4.41 0.31
N GLN A 586 -8.78 4.54 1.47
CA GLN A 586 -8.72 3.54 2.54
C GLN A 586 -9.25 2.17 2.13
N CYS A 587 -10.23 2.11 1.22
CA CYS A 587 -10.70 0.82 0.71
C CYS A 587 -9.56 0.01 0.08
N GLY A 588 -8.70 0.67 -0.69
CA GLY A 588 -7.56 0.04 -1.36
C GLY A 588 -6.45 -0.46 -0.43
N MET A 589 -6.39 -0.07 0.84
CA MET A 589 -5.40 -0.60 1.78
C MET A 589 -5.62 -2.07 2.14
N CYS A 590 -6.88 -2.53 2.15
CA CYS A 590 -7.23 -3.93 2.39
C CYS A 590 -7.59 -4.67 1.09
N HIS A 591 -8.22 -3.97 0.13
CA HIS A 591 -8.67 -4.53 -1.13
C HIS A 591 -7.56 -4.48 -2.19
N THR A 592 -6.41 -5.08 -1.86
CA THR A 592 -5.21 -5.11 -2.69
C THR A 592 -5.24 -6.26 -3.70
N MET A 593 -4.42 -6.17 -4.74
CA MET A 593 -4.24 -7.22 -5.74
C MET A 593 -3.75 -8.54 -5.13
N PRO A 594 -2.76 -8.61 -4.23
CA PRO A 594 -2.39 -9.85 -3.55
C PRO A 594 -3.54 -10.48 -2.77
N ALA A 595 -4.37 -9.67 -2.14
CA ALA A 595 -5.58 -10.13 -1.42
C ALA A 595 -6.75 -10.47 -2.36
N LYS A 596 -6.55 -10.44 -3.69
CA LYS A 596 -7.57 -10.68 -4.72
C LYS A 596 -8.74 -9.70 -4.66
N PHE A 597 -8.49 -8.48 -4.22
CA PHE A 597 -9.39 -7.34 -4.14
C PHE A 597 -10.64 -7.55 -3.28
N VAL A 598 -11.44 -8.59 -3.49
CA VAL A 598 -12.74 -8.74 -2.83
C VAL A 598 -12.66 -9.73 -1.66
N LEU A 599 -12.40 -9.19 -0.46
CA LEU A 599 -12.26 -9.98 0.75
C LEU A 599 -13.55 -10.76 1.06
N GLY A 600 -13.41 -12.07 1.26
CA GLY A 600 -14.51 -12.99 1.57
C GLY A 600 -15.16 -13.66 0.35
N LEU A 601 -14.92 -13.18 -0.88
CA LEU A 601 -15.38 -13.84 -2.10
C LEU A 601 -14.29 -14.79 -2.64
N ASN A 602 -14.04 -15.85 -1.91
CA ASN A 602 -13.10 -16.91 -2.27
C ASN A 602 -13.61 -18.27 -1.75
N THR A 603 -13.05 -19.34 -2.25
CA THR A 603 -13.50 -20.72 -2.00
C THR A 603 -13.57 -21.05 -0.52
N ILE A 604 -12.51 -20.74 0.26
CA ILE A 604 -12.46 -21.14 1.68
C ILE A 604 -13.47 -20.39 2.56
N GLN A 605 -13.91 -19.21 2.15
CA GLN A 605 -14.95 -18.43 2.83
C GLN A 605 -16.36 -18.80 2.39
N LEU A 606 -16.55 -19.12 1.10
CA LEU A 606 -17.86 -19.38 0.52
C LEU A 606 -18.30 -20.83 0.63
N ASN A 607 -17.38 -21.77 0.87
CA ASN A 607 -17.73 -23.17 1.04
C ASN A 607 -18.40 -23.42 2.39
N LYS A 608 -19.67 -23.03 2.48
CA LYS A 608 -20.53 -23.21 3.66
C LYS A 608 -21.99 -23.31 3.24
N ASN A 609 -22.82 -23.78 4.17
CA ASN A 609 -24.26 -23.67 4.04
C ASN A 609 -24.72 -22.22 4.34
N HIS A 610 -25.63 -21.72 3.52
CA HIS A 610 -26.27 -20.43 3.65
C HIS A 610 -27.78 -20.56 3.60
N ASP A 611 -28.51 -19.83 4.45
CA ASP A 611 -29.96 -19.74 4.39
C ASP A 611 -30.35 -18.66 3.37
N TYR A 612 -30.90 -19.10 2.26
CA TYR A 612 -31.39 -18.26 1.18
C TYR A 612 -32.80 -17.70 1.42
N GLY A 613 -33.29 -17.83 2.64
CA GLY A 613 -34.63 -17.40 3.08
C GLY A 613 -35.62 -18.57 3.11
N GLN A 614 -36.60 -18.46 4.05
CA GLN A 614 -37.65 -19.47 4.28
C GLN A 614 -37.10 -20.87 4.57
N GLY A 615 -35.94 -21.00 5.25
CA GLY A 615 -35.32 -22.25 5.61
C GLY A 615 -34.65 -23.02 4.45
N LYS A 616 -34.45 -22.38 3.31
CA LYS A 616 -33.71 -22.95 2.17
C LYS A 616 -32.20 -22.92 2.42
N VAL A 617 -31.70 -23.86 3.21
CA VAL A 617 -30.29 -23.95 3.61
C VAL A 617 -29.54 -24.89 2.69
N VAL A 618 -28.62 -24.38 1.86
CA VAL A 618 -27.79 -25.18 0.93
C VAL A 618 -26.36 -24.64 0.90
N ASN A 619 -25.40 -25.49 0.47
CA ASN A 619 -24.03 -25.06 0.26
C ASN A 619 -23.96 -23.99 -0.85
N GLN A 620 -23.33 -22.85 -0.56
CA GLN A 620 -23.29 -21.69 -1.47
C GLN A 620 -22.61 -22.01 -2.79
N LEU A 621 -21.45 -22.66 -2.77
CA LEU A 621 -20.73 -22.98 -4.00
C LEU A 621 -21.49 -23.99 -4.86
N ALA A 622 -22.17 -24.96 -4.21
CA ALA A 622 -23.04 -25.88 -4.92
C ALA A 622 -24.26 -25.18 -5.56
N ALA A 623 -24.86 -24.22 -4.84
CA ALA A 623 -25.94 -23.39 -5.36
C ALA A 623 -25.50 -22.54 -6.54
N TRP A 624 -24.35 -21.86 -6.41
CA TRP A 624 -23.79 -21.02 -7.47
C TRP A 624 -23.44 -21.83 -8.72
N ASN A 625 -22.85 -23.03 -8.52
CA ASN A 625 -22.55 -23.95 -9.63
C ASN A 625 -23.84 -24.39 -10.36
N ARG A 626 -24.88 -24.78 -9.62
CA ARG A 626 -26.18 -25.15 -10.19
C ARG A 626 -26.85 -24.00 -10.95
N LEU A 627 -26.74 -22.78 -10.46
CA LEU A 627 -27.29 -21.59 -11.10
C LEU A 627 -26.46 -21.12 -12.32
N GLY A 628 -25.37 -21.81 -12.67
CA GLY A 628 -24.53 -21.47 -13.81
C GLY A 628 -23.76 -20.16 -13.61
N LEU A 629 -23.40 -19.81 -12.36
CA LEU A 629 -22.63 -18.59 -12.07
C LEU A 629 -21.16 -18.71 -12.44
N PHE A 630 -20.63 -19.92 -12.61
CA PHE A 630 -19.25 -20.16 -13.04
C PHE A 630 -19.18 -20.42 -14.54
N THR A 631 -18.10 -19.96 -15.19
CA THR A 631 -17.82 -20.20 -16.62
C THR A 631 -17.69 -21.70 -16.92
N GLU A 632 -17.10 -22.44 -15.97
CA GLU A 632 -16.96 -23.89 -16.03
C GLU A 632 -17.56 -24.53 -14.77
N PRO A 633 -18.25 -25.66 -14.87
CA PRO A 633 -18.72 -26.38 -13.69
C PRO A 633 -17.56 -26.71 -12.73
N LEU A 634 -17.83 -26.70 -11.43
CA LEU A 634 -16.84 -27.10 -10.43
C LEU A 634 -16.38 -28.54 -10.68
N LYS A 635 -15.08 -28.75 -10.85
CA LYS A 635 -14.45 -30.06 -11.06
C LYS A 635 -14.50 -30.94 -9.81
N THR A 636 -14.45 -30.29 -8.64
CA THR A 636 -14.54 -30.94 -7.32
C THR A 636 -15.89 -30.58 -6.70
N PRO A 637 -16.63 -31.57 -6.13
CA PRO A 637 -17.87 -31.27 -5.41
C PRO A 637 -17.65 -30.22 -4.35
N ALA A 638 -18.55 -29.23 -4.23
CA ALA A 638 -18.39 -28.12 -3.33
C ALA A 638 -18.10 -28.51 -1.85
N PRO A 639 -18.74 -29.57 -1.26
CA PRO A 639 -18.41 -29.98 0.11
C PRO A 639 -16.96 -30.42 0.32
N ASP A 640 -16.31 -30.92 -0.74
CA ASP A 640 -14.95 -31.47 -0.71
C ASP A 640 -13.87 -30.37 -0.93
N LEU A 641 -14.29 -29.18 -1.32
CA LEU A 641 -13.40 -28.03 -1.43
C LEU A 641 -12.95 -27.55 -0.04
N PRO A 642 -11.77 -26.90 0.08
CA PRO A 642 -11.29 -26.38 1.34
C PRO A 642 -12.23 -25.28 1.90
N LYS A 643 -12.26 -25.19 3.24
CA LYS A 643 -13.09 -24.21 3.94
C LYS A 643 -12.45 -23.74 5.24
N LEU A 644 -12.74 -22.51 5.63
CA LEU A 644 -12.54 -22.01 6.98
C LEU A 644 -13.66 -22.52 7.90
N VAL A 645 -13.44 -22.41 9.19
CA VAL A 645 -14.47 -22.61 10.21
C VAL A 645 -14.95 -21.26 10.75
N ASP A 646 -16.15 -21.22 11.30
CA ASP A 646 -16.55 -20.08 12.13
C ASP A 646 -15.64 -20.09 13.40
N TYR A 647 -14.87 -19.03 13.60
CA TYR A 647 -13.94 -18.97 14.72
C TYR A 647 -14.67 -18.96 16.09
N ARG A 648 -15.97 -18.71 16.10
CA ARG A 648 -16.84 -18.78 17.29
C ARG A 648 -17.41 -20.19 17.54
N ASP A 649 -17.35 -21.08 16.56
CA ASP A 649 -17.87 -22.46 16.71
C ASP A 649 -16.96 -23.28 17.63
N GLN A 650 -17.38 -23.42 18.89
CA GLN A 650 -16.64 -24.19 19.92
C GLN A 650 -16.50 -25.69 19.59
N LYS A 651 -17.23 -26.22 18.57
CA LYS A 651 -17.08 -27.61 18.12
C LYS A 651 -15.87 -27.78 17.20
N ALA A 652 -15.42 -26.72 16.57
CA ALA A 652 -14.20 -26.72 15.77
C ALA A 652 -12.94 -26.72 16.64
N SER A 653 -11.84 -27.27 16.15
CA SER A 653 -10.58 -27.27 16.88
C SER A 653 -10.09 -25.84 17.16
N LEU A 654 -9.41 -25.64 18.30
CA LEU A 654 -8.84 -24.33 18.65
C LEU A 654 -7.89 -23.82 17.57
N ASN A 655 -7.11 -24.73 16.96
CA ASN A 655 -6.21 -24.39 15.85
C ASN A 655 -6.98 -23.89 14.63
N ASP A 656 -8.01 -24.59 14.17
CA ASP A 656 -8.77 -24.19 13.00
C ASP A 656 -9.52 -22.88 13.23
N ARG A 657 -10.04 -22.67 14.43
CA ARG A 657 -10.67 -21.42 14.84
C ARG A 657 -9.69 -20.24 14.79
N ALA A 658 -8.52 -20.38 15.42
CA ALA A 658 -7.49 -19.35 15.44
C ALA A 658 -6.95 -19.05 14.02
N ARG A 659 -6.66 -20.09 13.24
CA ARG A 659 -6.18 -19.94 11.86
C ARG A 659 -7.24 -19.31 10.95
N SER A 660 -8.53 -19.67 11.11
CA SER A 660 -9.64 -19.03 10.37
C SER A 660 -9.82 -17.57 10.77
N TYR A 661 -9.66 -17.24 12.06
CA TYR A 661 -9.67 -15.85 12.52
C TYR A 661 -8.54 -15.02 11.88
N MET A 662 -7.30 -15.53 11.93
CA MET A 662 -6.14 -14.87 11.33
C MET A 662 -6.28 -14.70 9.83
N GLN A 663 -6.79 -15.73 9.11
CA GLN A 663 -7.06 -15.64 7.69
C GLN A 663 -8.01 -14.50 7.34
N SER A 664 -9.02 -14.27 8.15
CA SER A 664 -10.04 -13.25 7.90
C SER A 664 -9.64 -11.85 8.32
N ASN A 665 -8.85 -11.73 9.39
CA ASN A 665 -8.58 -10.45 10.05
C ASN A 665 -7.15 -9.93 9.85
N CYS A 666 -6.21 -10.77 9.42
CA CYS A 666 -4.79 -10.42 9.39
C CYS A 666 -4.15 -10.69 8.01
N THR A 667 -4.53 -11.80 7.36
CA THR A 667 -3.81 -12.33 6.19
C THR A 667 -3.81 -11.39 4.98
N HIS A 668 -4.88 -10.63 4.76
CA HIS A 668 -4.96 -9.70 3.62
C HIS A 668 -3.84 -8.63 3.61
N CYS A 669 -3.26 -8.33 4.79
CA CYS A 669 -2.06 -7.52 4.93
C CYS A 669 -0.80 -8.39 5.14
N HIS A 670 -0.90 -9.45 5.98
CA HIS A 670 0.21 -10.32 6.33
C HIS A 670 0.29 -11.55 5.42
N MET A 671 0.58 -11.30 4.18
CA MET A 671 0.92 -12.27 3.13
C MET A 671 1.98 -11.66 2.21
N ARG A 672 2.67 -12.48 1.45
CA ARG A 672 3.66 -11.99 0.49
C ARG A 672 3.04 -11.00 -0.49
N TRP A 673 3.66 -9.83 -0.63
CA TRP A 673 3.18 -8.69 -1.43
C TRP A 673 1.88 -8.04 -0.90
N GLY A 674 1.41 -8.44 0.28
CA GLY A 674 0.30 -7.77 0.97
C GLY A 674 0.68 -6.37 1.46
N GLY A 675 -0.32 -5.61 1.96
CA GLY A 675 -0.09 -4.24 2.43
C GLY A 675 0.63 -4.12 3.78
N GLY A 676 0.99 -5.24 4.43
CA GLY A 676 1.75 -5.23 5.69
C GLY A 676 3.26 -5.29 5.43
N ASN A 677 4.03 -4.52 6.19
CA ASN A 677 5.48 -4.41 6.03
C ASN A 677 6.28 -5.55 6.69
N ALA A 678 5.62 -6.48 7.39
CA ALA A 678 6.29 -7.61 8.02
C ALA A 678 6.41 -8.80 7.05
N GLU A 679 7.56 -9.45 7.03
CA GLU A 679 7.85 -10.55 6.10
C GLU A 679 7.12 -11.87 6.42
N PHE A 680 6.48 -11.98 7.58
CA PHE A 680 5.74 -13.19 7.95
C PHE A 680 4.39 -13.30 7.25
N GLN A 681 3.88 -14.52 7.12
CA GLN A 681 2.61 -14.82 6.45
C GLN A 681 1.64 -15.54 7.38
N LEU A 682 0.37 -15.15 7.37
CA LEU A 682 -0.68 -15.75 8.20
C LEU A 682 -1.72 -16.51 7.37
N LEU A 683 -1.30 -17.04 6.21
CA LEU A 683 -2.14 -17.85 5.33
C LEU A 683 -2.65 -19.10 6.05
N TYR A 684 -3.95 -19.40 5.94
CA TYR A 684 -4.60 -20.57 6.55
C TYR A 684 -3.95 -21.89 6.14
N ASP A 685 -3.56 -22.01 4.87
CA ASP A 685 -3.01 -23.24 4.31
C ASP A 685 -1.52 -23.45 4.58
N LEU A 686 -0.85 -22.45 5.16
CA LEU A 686 0.58 -22.52 5.42
C LEU A 686 0.85 -23.24 6.74
N ASP A 687 1.77 -24.18 6.76
CA ASP A 687 2.20 -24.79 8.04
C ASP A 687 2.75 -23.72 8.96
N LEU A 688 2.47 -23.85 10.27
CA LEU A 688 2.87 -22.83 11.25
C LEU A 688 4.37 -22.54 11.25
N LYS A 689 5.23 -23.57 11.06
CA LYS A 689 6.70 -23.45 10.93
C LYS A 689 7.12 -22.58 9.74
N ASP A 690 6.30 -22.53 8.69
CA ASP A 690 6.60 -21.83 7.43
C ASP A 690 5.99 -20.41 7.40
N THR A 691 5.31 -19.99 8.47
CA THR A 691 4.73 -18.64 8.58
C THR A 691 5.76 -17.54 8.77
N GLY A 692 6.97 -17.87 9.21
CA GLY A 692 7.99 -16.88 9.59
C GLY A 692 7.69 -16.16 10.92
N THR A 693 6.84 -16.74 11.79
CA THR A 693 6.45 -16.10 13.06
C THR A 693 7.08 -16.72 14.30
N ILE A 694 7.40 -18.03 14.27
CA ILE A 694 7.81 -18.79 15.46
C ILE A 694 9.16 -18.32 15.98
N ASN A 695 9.20 -17.82 17.21
CA ASN A 695 10.40 -17.34 17.90
C ASN A 695 11.20 -16.27 17.12
N VAL A 696 10.58 -15.64 16.12
CA VAL A 696 11.21 -14.58 15.33
C VAL A 696 11.17 -13.27 16.11
N LYS A 697 12.33 -12.64 16.26
CA LYS A 697 12.46 -11.33 16.91
C LYS A 697 11.76 -10.26 16.10
N PRO A 698 10.90 -9.40 16.73
CA PRO A 698 10.22 -8.35 16.00
C PRO A 698 11.17 -7.24 15.54
N ALA A 699 11.12 -6.88 14.26
CA ALA A 699 11.92 -5.80 13.69
C ALA A 699 11.45 -4.40 14.14
N HIS A 700 10.13 -4.20 14.31
CA HIS A 700 9.51 -2.91 14.69
C HIS A 700 9.58 -2.59 16.20
N GLY A 701 10.29 -3.39 17.02
CA GLY A 701 10.43 -3.16 18.45
C GLY A 701 9.61 -4.08 19.33
N ALA A 702 9.84 -3.95 20.63
CA ALA A 702 9.30 -4.85 21.65
C ALA A 702 7.88 -4.49 22.12
N PHE A 703 7.40 -3.28 21.89
CA PHE A 703 6.11 -2.76 22.39
C PHE A 703 5.91 -3.00 23.88
N GLY A 704 6.98 -2.88 24.68
CA GLY A 704 6.99 -3.07 26.12
C GLY A 704 7.07 -4.53 26.61
N LEU A 705 7.14 -5.50 25.71
CA LEU A 705 7.26 -6.91 26.08
C LEU A 705 8.67 -7.28 26.52
N GLN A 706 8.76 -8.18 27.52
CA GLN A 706 9.99 -8.86 27.89
C GLN A 706 10.21 -10.06 26.97
N HIS A 707 11.42 -10.22 26.42
CA HIS A 707 11.77 -11.30 25.48
C HIS A 707 10.76 -11.49 24.32
N PRO A 708 10.45 -10.42 23.53
CA PRO A 708 9.41 -10.46 22.54
C PRO A 708 9.77 -11.36 21.34
N ALA A 709 8.80 -12.14 20.89
CA ALA A 709 8.80 -12.78 19.58
C ALA A 709 7.54 -12.40 18.82
N LEU A 710 7.53 -12.56 17.49
CA LEU A 710 6.29 -12.41 16.72
C LEU A 710 5.23 -13.38 17.24
N LEU A 711 5.60 -14.63 17.40
CA LEU A 711 4.84 -15.67 18.10
C LEU A 711 5.80 -16.52 18.95
N SER A 712 5.61 -16.54 20.25
CA SER A 712 6.34 -17.39 21.20
C SER A 712 5.43 -18.56 21.63
N PRO A 713 5.66 -19.80 21.16
CA PRO A 713 4.81 -20.95 21.49
C PRO A 713 4.70 -21.17 23.00
N GLY A 714 3.46 -21.30 23.50
CA GLY A 714 3.18 -21.44 24.93
C GLY A 714 3.15 -20.13 25.73
N HIS A 715 3.59 -19.01 25.14
CA HIS A 715 3.80 -17.73 25.82
C HIS A 715 3.06 -16.56 25.12
N PRO A 716 1.74 -16.47 25.27
CA PRO A 716 0.97 -15.38 24.67
C PRO A 716 1.39 -13.99 25.17
N GLU A 717 1.90 -13.89 26.41
CA GLU A 717 2.41 -12.66 27.02
C GLU A 717 3.73 -12.16 26.42
N GLN A 718 4.48 -13.02 25.71
CA GLN A 718 5.70 -12.69 24.97
C GLN A 718 5.45 -12.54 23.47
N SER A 719 4.24 -12.86 23.01
CA SER A 719 3.88 -12.90 21.59
C SER A 719 3.32 -11.57 21.13
N LEU A 720 3.99 -10.94 20.17
CA LEU A 720 3.59 -9.63 19.63
C LEU A 720 2.22 -9.68 18.96
N ILE A 721 1.91 -10.76 18.26
CA ILE A 721 0.60 -10.96 17.62
C ILE A 721 -0.52 -10.83 18.67
N SER A 722 -0.39 -11.51 19.83
CA SER A 722 -1.39 -11.42 20.91
C SER A 722 -1.41 -10.05 21.59
N SER A 723 -0.24 -9.47 21.84
CA SER A 723 -0.11 -8.19 22.55
C SER A 723 -0.69 -7.03 21.74
N ARG A 724 -0.30 -6.89 20.46
CA ARG A 724 -0.74 -5.78 19.61
C ARG A 724 -2.23 -5.77 19.32
N MET A 725 -2.91 -6.91 19.38
CA MET A 725 -4.38 -6.98 19.27
C MET A 725 -5.09 -6.29 20.45
N LYS A 726 -4.41 -6.14 21.60
CA LYS A 726 -4.96 -5.58 22.84
C LYS A 726 -4.52 -4.15 23.11
N LEU A 727 -3.59 -3.61 22.32
CA LEU A 727 -3.13 -2.23 22.51
C LEU A 727 -4.21 -1.22 22.08
N PRO A 728 -4.40 -0.14 22.84
CA PRO A 728 -5.15 1.02 22.35
C PRO A 728 -4.24 1.92 21.50
N GLY A 729 -4.80 2.55 20.45
CA GLY A 729 -4.10 3.59 19.68
C GLY A 729 -2.88 3.10 18.89
N LEU A 730 -1.81 3.89 18.92
CA LEU A 730 -0.58 3.62 18.17
C LEU A 730 0.02 2.25 18.54
N GLY A 731 0.36 1.47 17.53
CA GLY A 731 0.89 0.12 17.71
C GLY A 731 -0.15 -0.99 17.75
N ARG A 732 -1.45 -0.67 17.76
CA ARG A 732 -2.52 -1.67 17.66
C ARG A 732 -2.51 -2.37 16.32
N MET A 733 -2.92 -3.66 16.31
CA MET A 733 -3.23 -4.41 15.10
C MET A 733 -4.66 -4.98 15.18
N PRO A 734 -5.42 -4.89 14.10
CA PRO A 734 -5.16 -4.10 12.89
C PRO A 734 -5.17 -2.60 13.19
N HIS A 735 -4.33 -1.84 12.48
CA HIS A 735 -4.23 -0.39 12.67
C HIS A 735 -5.28 0.39 11.86
N ILE A 736 -5.97 -0.28 10.94
CA ILE A 736 -7.08 0.26 10.13
C ILE A 736 -8.27 -0.70 10.13
N GLY A 737 -9.44 -0.19 9.74
CA GLY A 737 -10.65 -0.99 9.56
C GLY A 737 -11.41 -1.31 10.84
N SER A 738 -10.89 -0.96 12.01
CA SER A 738 -11.60 -1.02 13.28
C SER A 738 -11.03 -0.04 14.30
N ASN A 739 -11.88 0.49 15.18
CA ASN A 739 -11.52 1.37 16.29
C ASN A 739 -11.67 0.68 17.66
N VAL A 740 -12.38 -0.44 17.72
CA VAL A 740 -12.63 -1.19 18.94
C VAL A 740 -11.85 -2.51 18.93
N ILE A 741 -11.26 -2.82 20.09
CA ILE A 741 -10.54 -4.09 20.28
C ILE A 741 -11.52 -5.26 20.19
N ASP A 742 -11.20 -6.27 19.40
CA ASP A 742 -11.88 -7.56 19.38
C ASP A 742 -11.41 -8.41 20.56
N LEU A 743 -12.09 -8.29 21.68
CA LEU A 743 -11.71 -9.04 22.91
C LEU A 743 -11.85 -10.54 22.73
N GLU A 744 -12.88 -11.00 22.00
CA GLU A 744 -13.11 -12.43 21.72
C GLU A 744 -12.00 -13.00 20.81
N GLY A 745 -11.67 -12.28 19.74
CA GLY A 745 -10.57 -12.64 18.84
C GLY A 745 -9.21 -12.62 19.54
N ALA A 746 -8.94 -11.61 20.38
CA ALA A 746 -7.71 -11.50 21.13
C ALA A 746 -7.56 -12.63 22.18
N GLN A 747 -8.65 -13.04 22.81
CA GLN A 747 -8.68 -14.18 23.73
C GLN A 747 -8.44 -15.49 22.98
N LEU A 748 -9.12 -15.71 21.87
CA LEU A 748 -8.93 -16.90 21.03
C LEU A 748 -7.47 -17.09 20.61
N ILE A 749 -6.82 -16.01 20.14
CA ILE A 749 -5.40 -16.06 19.71
C ILE A 749 -4.48 -16.33 20.91
N ALA A 750 -4.74 -15.73 22.08
CA ALA A 750 -3.96 -16.00 23.30
C ALA A 750 -4.08 -17.46 23.76
N GLU A 751 -5.29 -18.02 23.78
CA GLU A 751 -5.53 -19.43 24.12
C GLU A 751 -4.85 -20.38 23.14
N TRP A 752 -4.94 -20.07 21.84
CA TRP A 752 -4.26 -20.85 20.83
C TRP A 752 -2.75 -20.83 21.00
N ILE A 753 -2.13 -19.66 21.20
CA ILE A 753 -0.68 -19.57 21.45
C ILE A 753 -0.29 -20.35 22.69
N ALA A 754 -1.05 -20.25 23.80
CA ALA A 754 -0.81 -20.99 25.02
C ALA A 754 -0.86 -22.52 24.82
N SER A 755 -1.63 -23.00 23.83
CA SER A 755 -1.73 -24.42 23.49
C SER A 755 -0.55 -24.97 22.69
N LEU A 756 0.31 -24.11 22.10
CA LEU A 756 1.42 -24.49 21.22
C LEU A 756 2.69 -24.95 21.98
N LYS A 757 2.58 -25.54 23.14
CA LYS A 757 3.72 -25.81 24.08
C LYS A 757 4.82 -26.74 23.55
N ASN A 758 4.60 -27.45 22.46
CA ASN A 758 5.51 -28.49 21.96
C ASN A 758 5.97 -28.28 20.51
N ILE A 759 5.97 -27.04 20.05
CA ILE A 759 6.54 -26.70 18.72
C ILE A 759 7.98 -26.26 18.94
N PRO A 760 8.97 -26.97 18.35
CA PRO A 760 10.39 -26.66 18.54
C PRO A 760 10.79 -25.31 17.94
#